data_056a2a36961585d01ccdc6767474bbd9
#
_entry.id   056a2a36961585d01ccdc6767474bbd9
#
_cell.length_a   1.000
_cell.length_b   1.000
_cell.length_c   1.000
_cell.angle_alpha   90.00
_cell.angle_beta   90.00
_cell.angle_gamma   90.00
#
_symmetry.space_group_name_H-M   'P 1'
#
loop_
_entity.id
_entity.type
_entity.pdbx_description
1 polymer ?
#
loop_
_entity_poly.entity_id
_entity_poly.type
_entity_poly.pdbx_seq_one_letter_code
_entity_poly.pdbx_strand_id
1 'polypeptide(L)'
;MNSESQIIRTEYSELMKKSYIDYAMSVIIARALPDVRDGLKPVQRRTLYDMYELGIRYDKPYRKCARIVGDTMGKYHPHGDSSIYDALVVMAQDFKKGQILVDGHGNFGSIEGDGAAAMRYTEARLTKFTQEVCLSDLDKNVIDFGPNFDETEKEPVVLPMRVPNLLVNGAEGIAVGMATSIPTHNLCEVIDGVKAYMKNDGVTTRQLMKYIKGPDFPTGGIVVNKDDLLNIYETGQGKIKLRGKVEVEDLKGGKKQLVITEIPYTMIGAGIGKFLNDVCNLVETKKTTDIVDISNQSSKEGIRIVIELKRGADVENLKNMLYKKTRLEDTFGVNMLAVANGRPETLGLKQIIEHHVDFQFELATRKYTTLLEREREKSEVQEGLIKACDVIDLIIEILRGSKSVKDARACLVEGKTENIRFKSSISKKMAAMLRFTERQATAILEMRLYRLIGLEIEALQKEHEQTLKNIARYEDILNNYDSMAEVIMAELDSYKKEFGRKRRTVVENAEEAVFEEKKVEEQEVVFLMDRFGYAKTVDTAVYERNKEAADSENKYIVHCMNTGKLCIFTDAGKMHQVKVLDLPYGKFREKGTPIDNVSNYTSSEEEIVMICDAEQMRFAKLLFATAQGMIKRVDGKEFQVAKRTIVATKLQEDDRLVSVKVVNETQNIVLQTRNGYFLRFPAADVPEKKKAAVGVRGIRLQKKDELEHTYLFEEGTETKVTYGEKTVTLNRLKAAKRDGVGNKTR
;
A
#
# COMPACT_ATOMS: atom_id res chain seq x y z
N MET A 1 36.50 32.46 -37.80
CA MET A 1 36.50 31.04 -37.42
C MET A 1 35.12 30.50 -37.77
N ASN A 2 35.00 29.79 -38.88
CA ASN A 2 33.75 29.15 -39.28
C ASN A 2 33.51 27.94 -38.37
N SER A 3 32.53 28.01 -37.49
CA SER A 3 32.00 26.84 -36.82
C SER A 3 31.14 26.07 -37.82
N GLU A 4 31.71 25.07 -38.47
CA GLU A 4 30.92 24.08 -39.21
C GLU A 4 29.99 23.38 -38.22
N SER A 5 28.71 23.63 -38.33
CA SER A 5 27.66 22.91 -37.58
C SER A 5 27.65 21.47 -38.09
N GLN A 6 28.22 20.57 -37.31
CA GLN A 6 28.25 19.15 -37.63
C GLN A 6 26.85 18.56 -37.46
N ILE A 7 26.12 18.27 -38.54
CA ILE A 7 24.83 17.62 -38.55
C ILE A 7 25.05 16.13 -38.27
N ILE A 8 24.76 15.70 -37.04
CA ILE A 8 24.78 14.29 -36.66
C ILE A 8 23.39 13.70 -36.97
N ARG A 9 23.32 12.77 -37.92
CA ARG A 9 22.13 11.99 -38.20
C ARG A 9 22.01 10.84 -37.23
N THR A 10 20.99 10.85 -36.35
CA THR A 10 20.71 9.78 -35.42
C THR A 10 19.32 9.22 -35.73
N GLU A 11 19.16 7.92 -35.69
CA GLU A 11 17.85 7.28 -35.86
C GLU A 11 16.95 7.60 -34.64
N TYR A 12 15.74 8.06 -34.90
CA TYR A 12 14.79 8.48 -33.85
C TYR A 12 14.53 7.35 -32.81
N SER A 13 14.40 6.10 -33.30
CA SER A 13 14.16 4.94 -32.46
C SER A 13 15.34 4.66 -31.51
N GLU A 14 16.56 4.85 -31.94
CA GLU A 14 17.78 4.68 -31.12
C GLU A 14 17.90 5.79 -30.08
N LEU A 15 17.66 7.02 -30.49
CA LEU A 15 17.67 8.17 -29.59
C LEU A 15 16.60 8.02 -28.49
N MET A 16 15.38 7.62 -28.86
CA MET A 16 14.30 7.39 -27.92
C MET A 16 14.61 6.25 -26.93
N LYS A 17 15.14 5.12 -27.43
CA LYS A 17 15.57 4.01 -26.57
C LYS A 17 16.62 4.46 -25.56
N LYS A 18 17.66 5.14 -26.02
CA LYS A 18 18.73 5.65 -25.16
C LYS A 18 18.19 6.62 -24.10
N SER A 19 17.44 7.63 -24.52
CA SER A 19 16.87 8.62 -23.60
C SER A 19 15.89 8.00 -22.60
N TYR A 20 15.11 6.97 -23.03
CA TYR A 20 14.22 6.25 -22.12
C TYR A 20 15.00 5.41 -21.10
N ILE A 21 16.08 4.75 -21.52
CA ILE A 21 16.93 3.98 -20.60
C ILE A 21 17.59 4.91 -19.58
N ASP A 22 18.15 6.04 -20.03
CA ASP A 22 18.77 7.02 -19.15
C ASP A 22 17.78 7.58 -18.14
N TYR A 23 16.57 7.93 -18.59
CA TYR A 23 15.47 8.35 -17.70
C TYR A 23 15.07 7.24 -16.71
N ALA A 24 14.86 6.02 -17.22
CA ALA A 24 14.48 4.88 -16.37
C ALA A 24 15.54 4.60 -15.31
N MET A 25 16.82 4.58 -15.66
CA MET A 25 17.92 4.39 -14.71
C MET A 25 17.99 5.51 -13.69
N SER A 26 17.78 6.76 -14.10
CA SER A 26 17.70 7.89 -13.17
C SER A 26 16.56 7.73 -12.17
N VAL A 27 15.35 7.35 -12.61
CA VAL A 27 14.20 7.11 -11.73
C VAL A 27 14.46 5.92 -10.79
N ILE A 28 15.10 4.87 -11.27
CA ILE A 28 15.41 3.67 -10.48
C ILE A 28 16.42 4.01 -9.38
N ILE A 29 17.60 4.53 -9.74
CA ILE A 29 18.73 4.70 -8.81
C ILE A 29 18.59 5.98 -7.98
N ALA A 30 18.18 7.10 -8.62
CA ALA A 30 18.22 8.42 -7.99
C ALA A 30 16.88 8.90 -7.45
N ARG A 31 15.83 8.08 -7.41
CA ARG A 31 14.51 8.49 -6.92
C ARG A 31 13.76 7.44 -6.11
N ALA A 32 13.49 6.25 -6.69
CA ALA A 32 12.48 5.33 -6.18
C ALA A 32 13.02 4.26 -5.25
N LEU A 33 14.23 3.76 -5.49
CA LEU A 33 14.82 2.66 -4.72
C LEU A 33 15.71 3.17 -3.59
N PRO A 34 15.73 2.46 -2.44
CA PRO A 34 16.68 2.71 -1.37
C PRO A 34 18.06 2.14 -1.71
N ASP A 35 19.14 2.75 -1.19
CA ASP A 35 20.48 2.16 -1.18
C ASP A 35 20.56 1.09 -0.08
N VAL A 36 21.19 -0.05 -0.36
CA VAL A 36 21.27 -1.17 0.58
C VAL A 36 22.05 -0.80 1.84
N ARG A 37 23.03 0.13 1.76
CA ARG A 37 23.92 0.53 2.85
C ARG A 37 23.20 1.36 3.91
N ASP A 38 22.39 2.35 3.51
CA ASP A 38 21.68 3.22 4.46
C ASP A 38 20.15 3.02 4.50
N GLY A 39 19.60 2.23 3.57
CA GLY A 39 18.16 1.95 3.50
C GLY A 39 17.30 3.16 3.17
N LEU A 40 17.87 4.22 2.61
CA LEU A 40 17.20 5.49 2.35
C LEU A 40 17.08 5.77 0.85
N LYS A 41 15.95 6.39 0.48
CA LYS A 41 15.81 7.02 -0.82
C LYS A 41 16.55 8.36 -0.83
N PRO A 42 16.97 8.86 -2.01
CA PRO A 42 17.71 10.14 -2.09
C PRO A 42 17.00 11.31 -1.39
N VAL A 43 15.69 11.46 -1.55
CA VAL A 43 14.93 12.53 -0.87
C VAL A 43 15.00 12.42 0.65
N GLN A 44 14.93 11.21 1.21
CA GLN A 44 15.02 10.99 2.66
C GLN A 44 16.42 11.31 3.17
N ARG A 45 17.46 10.83 2.48
CA ARG A 45 18.85 11.06 2.81
C ARG A 45 19.18 12.57 2.83
N ARG A 46 18.79 13.26 1.78
CA ARG A 46 19.00 14.71 1.63
C ARG A 46 18.28 15.52 2.71
N THR A 47 17.03 15.17 3.01
CA THR A 47 16.26 15.85 4.07
C THR A 47 16.89 15.66 5.44
N LEU A 48 17.32 14.44 5.81
CA LEU A 48 17.96 14.19 7.09
C LEU A 48 19.32 14.87 7.20
N TYR A 49 20.10 14.89 6.12
CA TYR A 49 21.38 15.59 6.06
C TYR A 49 21.20 17.11 6.20
N ASP A 50 20.24 17.68 5.47
CA ASP A 50 19.91 19.10 5.55
C ASP A 50 19.47 19.52 6.96
N MET A 51 18.63 18.72 7.61
CA MET A 51 18.27 18.96 9.02
C MET A 51 19.50 18.94 9.94
N TYR A 52 20.48 18.08 9.64
CA TYR A 52 21.74 18.03 10.39
C TYR A 52 22.56 19.29 10.17
N GLU A 53 22.73 19.75 8.94
CA GLU A 53 23.47 20.98 8.59
C GLU A 53 22.80 22.25 9.17
N LEU A 54 21.47 22.30 9.15
CA LEU A 54 20.69 23.39 9.78
C LEU A 54 20.77 23.39 11.33
N GLY A 55 21.42 22.39 11.94
CA GLY A 55 21.53 22.27 13.39
C GLY A 55 20.20 21.91 14.08
N ILE A 56 19.26 21.30 13.35
CA ILE A 56 17.95 20.89 13.87
C ILE A 56 18.11 19.51 14.55
N ARG A 57 18.68 19.52 15.76
CA ARG A 57 19.03 18.35 16.55
C ARG A 57 17.91 17.94 17.49
N TYR A 58 17.94 16.69 17.98
CA TYR A 58 16.94 16.16 18.91
C TYR A 58 16.86 16.93 20.24
N ASP A 59 17.96 17.54 20.66
CA ASP A 59 18.12 18.32 21.87
C ASP A 59 17.85 19.83 21.66
N LYS A 60 17.48 20.26 20.46
CA LYS A 60 17.20 21.62 20.07
C LYS A 60 15.70 21.86 19.84
N PRO A 61 15.24 23.10 19.85
CA PRO A 61 13.85 23.42 19.55
C PRO A 61 13.44 22.96 18.15
N TYR A 62 12.16 22.57 18.01
CA TYR A 62 11.55 22.28 16.73
C TYR A 62 11.65 23.46 15.75
N ARG A 63 11.65 23.16 14.46
CA ARG A 63 11.63 24.15 13.38
C ARG A 63 10.48 23.86 12.44
N LYS A 64 9.90 24.91 11.83
CA LYS A 64 8.82 24.78 10.84
C LYS A 64 9.25 23.87 9.71
N CYS A 65 8.39 22.89 9.34
CA CYS A 65 8.66 21.99 8.24
C CYS A 65 8.87 22.75 6.92
N ALA A 66 8.16 23.88 6.72
CA ALA A 66 8.36 24.74 5.55
C ALA A 66 9.79 25.25 5.40
N ARG A 67 10.53 25.50 6.51
CA ARG A 67 11.95 25.87 6.46
C ARG A 67 12.81 24.70 6.01
N ILE A 68 12.58 23.52 6.57
CA ILE A 68 13.34 22.29 6.21
C ILE A 68 13.12 21.98 4.73
N VAL A 69 11.86 21.95 4.30
CA VAL A 69 11.49 21.65 2.90
C VAL A 69 12.11 22.68 1.95
N GLY A 70 12.05 23.96 2.28
CA GLY A 70 12.59 25.03 1.45
C GLY A 70 14.10 24.96 1.29
N ASP A 71 14.84 24.68 2.37
CA ASP A 71 16.30 24.57 2.34
C ASP A 71 16.72 23.30 1.59
N THR A 72 16.11 22.15 1.89
CA THR A 72 16.35 20.88 1.18
C THR A 72 16.10 21.00 -0.32
N MET A 73 15.02 21.68 -0.71
CA MET A 73 14.67 21.91 -2.11
C MET A 73 15.68 22.81 -2.81
N GLY A 74 16.12 23.87 -2.13
CA GLY A 74 17.04 24.84 -2.69
C GLY A 74 18.48 24.33 -2.84
N LYS A 75 18.94 23.47 -1.91
CA LYS A 75 20.34 23.02 -1.87
C LYS A 75 20.57 21.62 -2.43
N TYR A 76 19.65 20.68 -2.19
CA TYR A 76 19.93 19.26 -2.41
C TYR A 76 18.95 18.54 -3.33
N HIS A 77 17.65 18.91 -3.28
CA HIS A 77 16.62 18.10 -3.96
C HIS A 77 15.72 18.97 -4.85
N PRO A 78 16.08 19.19 -6.15
CA PRO A 78 15.40 20.12 -7.07
C PRO A 78 14.08 19.53 -7.61
N HIS A 79 13.14 19.19 -6.72
CA HIS A 79 11.83 18.66 -7.03
C HIS A 79 10.75 19.37 -6.23
N GLY A 80 9.47 19.04 -6.48
CA GLY A 80 8.33 19.69 -5.81
C GLY A 80 8.38 19.59 -4.29
N ASP A 81 8.05 20.69 -3.61
CA ASP A 81 7.99 20.82 -2.16
C ASP A 81 7.10 19.80 -1.48
N SER A 82 5.97 19.45 -2.12
CA SER A 82 5.06 18.42 -1.62
C SER A 82 5.73 17.06 -1.49
N SER A 83 6.56 16.66 -2.46
CA SER A 83 7.26 15.37 -2.42
C SER A 83 8.28 15.28 -1.29
N ILE A 84 8.95 16.39 -0.98
CA ILE A 84 9.91 16.50 0.14
C ILE A 84 9.14 16.46 1.46
N TYR A 85 8.04 17.22 1.55
CA TYR A 85 7.21 17.25 2.75
C TYR A 85 6.58 15.90 3.05
N ASP A 86 6.03 15.21 2.04
CA ASP A 86 5.45 13.88 2.20
C ASP A 86 6.50 12.86 2.69
N ALA A 87 7.73 12.92 2.17
CA ALA A 87 8.81 12.08 2.65
C ALA A 87 9.17 12.37 4.11
N LEU A 88 9.22 13.65 4.51
CA LEU A 88 9.46 14.06 5.88
C LEU A 88 8.33 13.60 6.81
N VAL A 89 7.07 13.73 6.39
CA VAL A 89 5.90 13.25 7.13
C VAL A 89 5.97 11.74 7.37
N VAL A 90 6.25 10.95 6.33
CA VAL A 90 6.36 9.49 6.47
C VAL A 90 7.47 9.08 7.43
N MET A 91 8.59 9.82 7.48
CA MET A 91 9.68 9.55 8.43
C MET A 91 9.31 9.83 9.89
N ALA A 92 8.25 10.62 10.14
CA ALA A 92 7.73 10.93 11.47
C ALA A 92 6.55 10.04 11.90
N GLN A 93 5.99 9.21 11.00
CA GLN A 93 4.82 8.37 11.28
C GLN A 93 5.23 7.04 11.92
N ASP A 94 4.89 6.84 13.19
CA ASP A 94 5.20 5.65 13.99
C ASP A 94 4.41 4.40 13.59
N PHE A 95 3.30 4.59 12.88
CA PHE A 95 2.50 3.51 12.30
C PHE A 95 3.00 3.04 10.92
N LYS A 96 3.96 3.76 10.31
CA LYS A 96 4.61 3.37 9.04
C LYS A 96 6.04 2.92 9.21
N LYS A 97 6.75 3.41 10.24
CA LYS A 97 8.17 3.14 10.43
C LYS A 97 8.45 2.26 11.64
N GLY A 98 9.37 1.35 11.46
CA GLY A 98 9.94 0.55 12.53
C GLY A 98 10.59 1.41 13.60
N GLN A 99 11.42 2.37 13.22
CA GLN A 99 11.99 3.43 14.05
C GLN A 99 11.74 4.77 13.35
N ILE A 100 11.11 5.73 14.02
CA ILE A 100 10.90 7.05 13.46
C ILE A 100 12.23 7.80 13.33
N LEU A 101 12.42 8.47 12.20
CA LEU A 101 13.64 9.20 11.92
C LEU A 101 13.49 10.71 12.20
N VAL A 102 12.26 11.19 12.17
CA VAL A 102 11.91 12.60 12.41
C VAL A 102 10.94 12.67 13.59
N ASP A 103 11.22 13.55 14.53
CA ASP A 103 10.33 13.91 15.64
C ASP A 103 9.45 15.08 15.21
N GLY A 104 8.16 14.78 14.97
CA GLY A 104 7.18 15.73 14.47
C GLY A 104 6.35 16.37 15.59
N HIS A 105 6.09 17.67 15.50
CA HIS A 105 5.20 18.41 16.38
C HIS A 105 4.05 19.03 15.57
N GLY A 106 2.81 18.69 15.95
CA GLY A 106 1.60 19.04 15.22
C GLY A 106 0.90 17.85 14.61
N ASN A 107 0.08 18.06 13.58
CA ASN A 107 -0.63 16.99 12.89
C ASN A 107 0.19 16.46 11.72
N PHE A 108 0.74 15.24 11.87
CA PHE A 108 1.46 14.49 10.84
C PHE A 108 0.62 13.36 10.21
N GLY A 109 -0.72 13.48 10.25
CA GLY A 109 -1.63 12.48 9.75
C GLY A 109 -1.99 11.41 10.78
N SER A 110 -2.90 10.53 10.41
CA SER A 110 -3.36 9.43 11.26
C SER A 110 -3.27 8.09 10.54
N ILE A 111 -3.32 7.00 11.31
CA ILE A 111 -3.39 5.64 10.78
C ILE A 111 -4.67 5.39 9.98
N GLU A 112 -5.70 6.20 10.18
CA GLU A 112 -7.01 6.11 9.50
C GLU A 112 -7.00 6.78 8.12
N GLY A 113 -5.93 7.49 7.78
CA GLY A 113 -5.73 8.10 6.46
C GLY A 113 -5.93 9.60 6.41
N ASP A 114 -6.08 10.26 7.57
CA ASP A 114 -6.04 11.72 7.59
C ASP A 114 -4.66 12.20 7.13
N GLY A 115 -4.66 13.20 6.27
CA GLY A 115 -3.43 13.83 5.80
C GLY A 115 -2.75 14.67 6.87
N ALA A 116 -1.45 14.90 6.71
CA ALA A 116 -0.73 15.86 7.54
C ALA A 116 -1.24 17.29 7.29
N ALA A 117 -1.17 18.14 8.31
CA ALA A 117 -1.42 19.57 8.15
C ALA A 117 -0.37 20.19 7.22
N ALA A 118 -0.69 21.32 6.59
CA ALA A 118 0.25 22.00 5.71
C ALA A 118 1.57 22.35 6.45
N MET A 119 2.70 22.27 5.75
CA MET A 119 4.06 22.41 6.30
C MET A 119 4.33 23.73 7.06
N ARG A 120 3.52 24.76 6.83
CA ARG A 120 3.59 26.04 7.56
C ARG A 120 3.08 25.94 9.01
N TYR A 121 2.29 24.91 9.32
CA TYR A 121 1.75 24.67 10.67
C TYR A 121 2.55 23.63 11.46
N THR A 122 3.11 22.62 10.79
CA THR A 122 3.87 21.56 11.42
C THR A 122 5.31 21.96 11.69
N GLU A 123 5.90 21.33 12.70
CA GLU A 123 7.29 21.53 13.09
C GLU A 123 7.98 20.18 13.23
N ALA A 124 9.28 20.14 13.00
CA ALA A 124 10.04 18.90 13.08
C ALA A 124 11.47 19.13 13.61
N ARG A 125 12.06 18.05 14.10
CA ARG A 125 13.48 17.92 14.43
C ARG A 125 13.94 16.47 14.22
N LEU A 126 15.25 16.25 14.23
CA LEU A 126 15.79 14.89 14.19
C LEU A 126 15.42 14.14 15.47
N THR A 127 15.21 12.82 15.38
CA THR A 127 15.14 11.98 16.57
C THR A 127 16.55 11.72 17.12
N LYS A 128 16.65 11.32 18.39
CA LYS A 128 17.92 10.87 18.98
C LYS A 128 18.49 9.67 18.20
N PHE A 129 17.63 8.73 17.82
CA PHE A 129 18.02 7.60 16.98
C PHE A 129 18.69 8.06 15.68
N THR A 130 18.09 8.99 14.97
CA THR A 130 18.63 9.48 13.68
C THR A 130 19.98 10.16 13.87
N GLN A 131 20.12 10.97 14.91
CA GLN A 131 21.37 11.70 15.13
C GLN A 131 22.51 10.76 15.53
N GLU A 132 22.26 9.77 16.38
CA GLU A 132 23.30 8.89 16.90
C GLU A 132 23.57 7.68 15.99
N VAL A 133 22.54 7.17 15.29
CA VAL A 133 22.66 5.95 14.47
C VAL A 133 22.85 6.25 12.99
N CYS A 134 22.25 7.35 12.48
CA CYS A 134 22.26 7.63 11.05
C CYS A 134 23.24 8.72 10.63
N LEU A 135 23.60 9.64 11.56
CA LEU A 135 24.35 10.86 11.25
C LEU A 135 25.61 11.02 12.14
N SER A 136 26.02 9.96 12.84
CA SER A 136 27.20 9.99 13.69
C SER A 136 28.49 10.00 12.87
N ASP A 137 29.52 10.63 13.44
CA ASP A 137 30.90 10.60 12.93
C ASP A 137 31.11 11.23 11.54
N LEU A 138 30.18 12.06 11.02
CA LEU A 138 30.32 12.75 9.73
C LEU A 138 31.60 13.60 9.63
N ASP A 139 32.09 14.13 10.77
CA ASP A 139 33.34 14.90 10.87
C ASP A 139 34.61 14.04 10.76
N LYS A 140 34.49 12.71 10.68
CA LYS A 140 35.60 11.75 10.71
C LYS A 140 35.85 11.09 9.36
N ASN A 141 35.42 11.70 8.29
CA ASN A 141 35.62 11.21 6.93
C ASN A 141 35.12 9.77 6.68
N VAL A 142 34.04 9.38 7.37
CA VAL A 142 33.50 8.01 7.31
C VAL A 142 32.79 7.67 6.02
N ILE A 143 32.31 8.67 5.27
CA ILE A 143 31.56 8.52 4.01
C ILE A 143 32.08 9.47 2.94
N ASP A 144 31.70 9.21 1.69
CA ASP A 144 31.99 10.06 0.57
C ASP A 144 30.93 11.14 0.37
N PHE A 145 31.36 12.30 -0.06
CA PHE A 145 30.52 13.43 -0.46
C PHE A 145 30.68 13.68 -1.94
N GLY A 146 29.58 13.84 -2.64
CA GLY A 146 29.51 14.28 -4.04
C GLY A 146 29.01 15.73 -4.14
N PRO A 147 29.11 16.34 -5.32
CA PRO A 147 28.47 17.61 -5.59
C PRO A 147 26.94 17.44 -5.60
N ASN A 148 26.23 18.50 -5.19
CA ASN A 148 24.80 18.60 -5.39
C ASN A 148 24.45 18.85 -6.87
N PHE A 149 23.18 19.07 -7.19
CA PHE A 149 22.68 19.20 -8.56
C PHE A 149 23.22 20.42 -9.35
N ASP A 150 23.66 21.47 -8.67
CA ASP A 150 24.23 22.69 -9.27
C ASP A 150 25.72 22.93 -8.93
N GLU A 151 26.36 21.93 -8.30
CA GLU A 151 27.78 21.95 -7.89
C GLU A 151 28.15 23.04 -6.88
N THR A 152 27.17 23.67 -6.22
CA THR A 152 27.41 24.71 -5.22
C THR A 152 27.64 24.16 -3.83
N GLU A 153 27.05 23.00 -3.51
CA GLU A 153 27.14 22.37 -2.20
C GLU A 153 27.61 20.91 -2.34
N LYS A 154 27.96 20.30 -1.22
CA LYS A 154 28.28 18.87 -1.16
C LYS A 154 27.19 18.11 -0.43
N GLU A 155 26.79 16.98 -0.98
CA GLU A 155 25.84 16.07 -0.36
C GLU A 155 26.45 14.68 -0.10
N PRO A 156 26.03 13.96 0.97
CA PRO A 156 26.54 12.64 1.23
C PRO A 156 26.02 11.65 0.19
N VAL A 157 26.90 10.80 -0.33
CA VAL A 157 26.50 9.70 -1.23
C VAL A 157 25.61 8.71 -0.52
N VAL A 158 25.93 8.38 0.73
CA VAL A 158 25.12 7.58 1.67
C VAL A 158 25.30 8.15 3.08
N LEU A 159 24.36 7.88 3.98
CA LEU A 159 24.56 8.22 5.41
C LEU A 159 25.30 7.08 6.15
N PRO A 160 26.08 7.41 7.19
CA PRO A 160 26.83 6.43 7.98
C PRO A 160 25.91 5.61 8.90
N MET A 161 24.95 4.91 8.33
CA MET A 161 23.94 4.15 9.03
C MET A 161 24.55 2.98 9.82
N ARG A 162 24.39 2.98 11.15
CA ARG A 162 25.01 1.98 12.06
C ARG A 162 24.20 0.70 12.22
N VAL A 163 22.95 0.66 11.79
CA VAL A 163 22.07 -0.52 11.81
C VAL A 163 21.50 -0.77 10.42
N PRO A 164 21.10 -2.00 10.06
CA PRO A 164 20.49 -2.26 8.74
C PRO A 164 19.11 -1.63 8.63
N ASN A 165 19.07 -0.32 8.39
CA ASN A 165 17.85 0.48 8.32
C ASN A 165 16.88 -0.03 7.25
N LEU A 166 17.40 -0.61 6.17
CA LEU A 166 16.60 -1.24 5.12
C LEU A 166 15.67 -2.33 5.68
N LEU A 167 16.15 -3.12 6.65
CA LEU A 167 15.34 -4.13 7.35
C LEU A 167 14.49 -3.52 8.46
N VAL A 168 15.08 -2.63 9.28
CA VAL A 168 14.39 -2.04 10.44
C VAL A 168 13.17 -1.21 10.02
N ASN A 169 13.33 -0.34 9.04
CA ASN A 169 12.30 0.57 8.58
C ASN A 169 11.57 0.14 7.31
N GLY A 170 12.05 -0.92 6.66
CA GLY A 170 11.51 -1.34 5.39
C GLY A 170 11.60 -0.25 4.30
N ALA A 171 11.12 -0.57 3.12
CA ALA A 171 11.02 0.38 2.02
C ALA A 171 9.88 0.00 1.08
N GLU A 172 9.20 1.00 0.55
CA GLU A 172 8.21 0.87 -0.52
C GLU A 172 8.52 1.88 -1.60
N GLY A 173 8.47 1.49 -2.87
CA GLY A 173 8.74 2.38 -3.98
C GLY A 173 8.40 1.77 -5.32
N ILE A 174 7.90 2.61 -6.23
CA ILE A 174 7.56 2.23 -7.60
C ILE A 174 8.51 2.95 -8.54
N ALA A 175 9.31 2.19 -9.27
CA ALA A 175 10.20 2.67 -10.31
C ALA A 175 9.69 2.27 -11.70
N VAL A 176 10.45 2.56 -12.74
CA VAL A 176 10.12 2.14 -14.12
C VAL A 176 10.40 0.65 -14.27
N GLY A 177 9.34 -0.14 -14.49
CA GLY A 177 9.43 -1.58 -14.71
C GLY A 177 9.73 -2.42 -13.47
N MET A 178 9.88 -1.83 -12.29
CA MET A 178 10.17 -2.55 -11.05
C MET A 178 9.64 -1.80 -9.83
N ALA A 179 9.41 -2.52 -8.73
CA ALA A 179 8.97 -1.94 -7.48
C ALA A 179 9.68 -2.60 -6.31
N THR A 180 9.93 -1.86 -5.25
CA THR A 180 10.43 -2.39 -3.98
C THR A 180 9.32 -2.40 -2.94
N SER A 181 9.27 -3.47 -2.16
CA SER A 181 8.35 -3.63 -1.02
C SER A 181 9.05 -4.51 0.01
N ILE A 182 9.68 -3.86 0.97
CA ILE A 182 10.49 -4.50 2.03
C ILE A 182 9.76 -4.31 3.35
N PRO A 183 9.39 -5.38 4.06
CA PRO A 183 8.71 -5.27 5.35
C PRO A 183 9.65 -4.79 6.45
N THR A 184 9.08 -4.15 7.46
CA THR A 184 9.82 -3.74 8.67
C THR A 184 10.16 -4.94 9.55
N HIS A 185 11.27 -4.84 10.30
CA HIS A 185 11.74 -5.87 11.23
C HIS A 185 12.09 -5.28 12.60
N ASN A 186 12.11 -6.13 13.61
CA ASN A 186 12.45 -5.72 14.97
C ASN A 186 13.95 -5.37 15.09
N LEU A 187 14.25 -4.18 15.59
CA LEU A 187 15.63 -3.68 15.74
C LEU A 187 16.52 -4.65 16.55
N CYS A 188 16.00 -5.16 17.67
CA CYS A 188 16.77 -6.08 18.52
C CYS A 188 17.13 -7.38 17.81
N GLU A 189 16.16 -7.95 17.07
CA GLU A 189 16.35 -9.19 16.32
C GLU A 189 17.32 -9.01 15.16
N VAL A 190 17.22 -7.86 14.47
CA VAL A 190 18.13 -7.54 13.36
C VAL A 190 19.56 -7.36 13.86
N ILE A 191 19.77 -6.66 14.98
CA ILE A 191 21.09 -6.51 15.60
C ILE A 191 21.66 -7.88 16.01
N ASP A 192 20.84 -8.75 16.62
CA ASP A 192 21.29 -10.09 16.97
C ASP A 192 21.67 -10.93 15.75
N GLY A 193 20.92 -10.78 14.64
CA GLY A 193 21.24 -11.40 13.35
C GLY A 193 22.56 -10.90 12.75
N VAL A 194 22.80 -9.60 12.78
CA VAL A 194 24.07 -8.99 12.33
C VAL A 194 25.24 -9.51 13.15
N LYS A 195 25.11 -9.54 14.48
CA LYS A 195 26.15 -10.08 15.38
C LYS A 195 26.42 -11.56 15.14
N ALA A 196 25.37 -12.35 14.84
CA ALA A 196 25.54 -13.76 14.50
C ALA A 196 26.31 -13.94 13.18
N TYR A 197 26.05 -13.09 12.17
CA TYR A 197 26.77 -13.08 10.90
C TYR A 197 28.26 -12.66 11.09
N MET A 198 28.51 -11.60 11.87
CA MET A 198 29.88 -11.14 12.15
C MET A 198 30.73 -12.20 12.86
N LYS A 199 30.12 -13.06 13.69
CA LYS A 199 30.82 -14.17 14.34
C LYS A 199 31.08 -15.36 13.42
N ASN A 200 30.27 -15.54 12.39
CA ASN A 200 30.37 -16.62 11.44
C ASN A 200 29.68 -16.22 10.13
N ASP A 201 30.43 -15.83 9.13
CA ASP A 201 29.96 -15.45 7.79
C ASP A 201 29.34 -16.61 6.99
N GLY A 202 29.70 -17.87 7.35
CA GLY A 202 29.10 -19.09 6.81
C GLY A 202 27.67 -19.36 7.29
N VAL A 203 27.09 -18.52 8.17
CA VAL A 203 25.72 -18.70 8.68
C VAL A 203 24.69 -18.72 7.53
N THR A 204 23.77 -19.70 7.58
CA THR A 204 22.70 -19.82 6.59
C THR A 204 21.52 -18.92 6.94
N THR A 205 20.66 -18.60 5.95
CA THR A 205 19.41 -17.85 6.17
C THR A 205 18.55 -18.49 7.25
N ARG A 206 18.41 -19.81 7.24
CA ARG A 206 17.69 -20.56 8.29
C ARG A 206 18.27 -20.36 9.70
N GLN A 207 19.58 -20.23 9.81
CA GLN A 207 20.23 -19.96 11.10
C GLN A 207 20.03 -18.51 11.53
N LEU A 208 20.07 -17.55 10.61
CA LEU A 208 19.74 -16.15 10.87
C LEU A 208 18.29 -15.98 11.34
N MET A 209 17.37 -16.77 10.82
CA MET A 209 15.96 -16.77 11.26
C MET A 209 15.74 -17.25 12.70
N LYS A 210 16.75 -17.83 13.37
CA LYS A 210 16.68 -18.07 14.83
C LYS A 210 16.70 -16.76 15.62
N TYR A 211 17.34 -15.74 15.07
CA TYR A 211 17.43 -14.39 15.64
C TYR A 211 16.35 -13.48 15.06
N ILE A 212 16.22 -13.42 13.74
CA ILE A 212 15.22 -12.63 13.00
C ILE A 212 14.04 -13.54 12.68
N LYS A 213 13.03 -13.54 13.55
CA LYS A 213 11.90 -14.48 13.48
C LYS A 213 10.98 -14.25 12.29
N GLY A 214 10.99 -13.04 11.72
CA GLY A 214 10.13 -12.61 10.65
C GLY A 214 9.89 -11.10 10.69
N PRO A 215 9.03 -10.57 9.83
CA PRO A 215 8.64 -9.16 9.85
C PRO A 215 8.08 -8.74 11.20
N ASP A 216 8.27 -7.48 11.55
CA ASP A 216 7.70 -6.84 12.74
C ASP A 216 7.08 -5.50 12.34
N PHE A 217 5.79 -5.54 12.00
CA PHE A 217 5.07 -4.36 11.52
C PHE A 217 4.72 -3.41 12.66
N PRO A 218 4.76 -2.09 12.43
CA PRO A 218 4.38 -1.10 13.44
C PRO A 218 2.94 -1.26 13.94
N THR A 219 2.04 -1.77 13.08
CA THR A 219 0.63 -2.03 13.39
C THR A 219 0.39 -3.33 14.15
N GLY A 220 1.44 -4.15 14.38
CA GLY A 220 1.30 -5.47 14.97
C GLY A 220 0.72 -6.50 13.99
N GLY A 221 -0.33 -7.19 14.41
CA GLY A 221 -0.99 -8.24 13.64
C GLY A 221 -0.27 -9.59 13.71
N ILE A 222 -0.73 -10.53 12.90
CA ILE A 222 -0.28 -11.93 12.91
C ILE A 222 0.14 -12.32 11.49
N VAL A 223 1.38 -12.77 11.33
CA VAL A 223 1.84 -13.47 10.12
C VAL A 223 1.40 -14.93 10.24
N VAL A 224 0.63 -15.43 9.28
CA VAL A 224 -0.02 -16.76 9.36
C VAL A 224 0.63 -17.82 8.46
N ASN A 225 1.66 -17.49 7.71
CA ASN A 225 2.38 -18.39 6.81
C ASN A 225 3.89 -18.40 7.10
N LYS A 226 4.25 -18.72 8.33
CA LYS A 226 5.62 -18.73 8.83
C LYS A 226 6.57 -19.59 7.99
N ASP A 227 6.13 -20.75 7.50
CA ASP A 227 6.98 -21.68 6.75
C ASP A 227 7.44 -21.11 5.40
N ASP A 228 6.65 -20.19 4.81
CA ASP A 228 7.01 -19.52 3.56
C ASP A 228 8.12 -18.50 3.75
N LEU A 229 8.34 -18.00 4.98
CA LEU A 229 9.32 -16.94 5.26
C LEU A 229 10.75 -17.34 4.90
N LEU A 230 11.12 -18.63 5.03
CA LEU A 230 12.47 -19.08 4.67
C LEU A 230 12.72 -18.84 3.18
N ASN A 231 11.81 -19.26 2.32
CA ASN A 231 11.94 -19.06 0.88
C ASN A 231 11.94 -17.57 0.51
N ILE A 232 11.09 -16.76 1.18
CA ILE A 232 11.03 -15.30 0.97
C ILE A 232 12.38 -14.67 1.32
N TYR A 233 13.00 -15.04 2.43
CA TYR A 233 14.28 -14.50 2.87
C TYR A 233 15.49 -15.04 2.09
N GLU A 234 15.37 -16.19 1.44
CA GLU A 234 16.40 -16.70 0.53
C GLU A 234 16.34 -16.02 -0.84
N THR A 235 15.14 -15.85 -1.38
CA THR A 235 14.93 -15.31 -2.74
C THR A 235 14.75 -13.79 -2.79
N GLY A 236 14.42 -13.14 -1.67
CA GLY A 236 14.03 -11.74 -1.61
C GLY A 236 12.62 -11.44 -2.13
N GLN A 237 11.83 -12.47 -2.49
CA GLN A 237 10.50 -12.30 -3.08
C GLN A 237 9.49 -13.28 -2.49
N GLY A 238 8.23 -12.85 -2.41
CA GLY A 238 7.14 -13.72 -1.98
C GLY A 238 5.93 -12.98 -1.45
N LYS A 239 5.08 -13.69 -0.74
CA LYS A 239 3.83 -13.17 -0.20
C LYS A 239 3.72 -13.52 1.29
N ILE A 240 3.52 -12.52 2.12
CA ILE A 240 3.26 -12.69 3.54
C ILE A 240 1.78 -12.49 3.78
N LYS A 241 1.11 -13.47 4.40
CA LYS A 241 -0.29 -13.34 4.81
C LYS A 241 -0.36 -12.73 6.20
N LEU A 242 -1.09 -11.62 6.32
CA LEU A 242 -1.25 -10.85 7.55
C LEU A 242 -2.70 -10.89 8.00
N ARG A 243 -2.93 -11.21 9.27
CA ARG A 243 -4.23 -11.11 9.94
C ARG A 243 -4.20 -9.99 10.97
N GLY A 244 -5.31 -9.28 11.10
CA GLY A 244 -5.57 -8.41 12.24
C GLY A 244 -5.84 -9.24 13.50
N LYS A 245 -5.52 -8.69 14.65
CA LYS A 245 -5.82 -9.32 15.95
C LYS A 245 -7.24 -8.97 16.38
N VAL A 246 -8.04 -10.00 16.64
CA VAL A 246 -9.43 -9.88 17.06
C VAL A 246 -9.59 -10.49 18.44
N GLU A 247 -10.05 -9.69 19.38
CA GLU A 247 -10.36 -10.09 20.76
C GLU A 247 -11.88 -10.18 20.92
N VAL A 248 -12.33 -11.06 21.81
CA VAL A 248 -13.76 -11.22 22.14
C VAL A 248 -13.99 -10.65 23.52
N GLU A 249 -14.85 -9.66 23.62
CA GLU A 249 -15.24 -9.06 24.88
C GLU A 249 -16.69 -9.45 25.21
N ASP A 250 -16.92 -9.88 26.46
CA ASP A 250 -18.26 -10.18 26.96
C ASP A 250 -18.94 -8.91 27.48
N LEU A 251 -20.16 -8.67 27.04
CA LEU A 251 -20.99 -7.54 27.45
C LEU A 251 -22.10 -7.98 28.44
N LYS A 252 -22.66 -7.00 29.16
CA LYS A 252 -23.80 -7.25 30.07
C LYS A 252 -24.97 -7.89 29.31
N GLY A 253 -25.62 -8.87 29.94
CA GLY A 253 -26.81 -9.56 29.37
C GLY A 253 -26.45 -10.69 28.38
N GLY A 254 -25.23 -11.23 28.40
CA GLY A 254 -24.82 -12.36 27.57
C GLY A 254 -24.62 -11.99 26.09
N LYS A 255 -24.46 -10.71 25.78
CA LYS A 255 -24.01 -10.21 24.47
C LYS A 255 -22.49 -10.28 24.39
N LYS A 256 -21.97 -10.38 23.17
CA LYS A 256 -20.53 -10.36 22.87
C LYS A 256 -20.24 -9.28 21.85
N GLN A 257 -18.99 -8.81 21.87
CA GLN A 257 -18.47 -7.96 20.80
C GLN A 257 -17.09 -8.44 20.35
N LEU A 258 -16.79 -8.25 19.09
CA LEU A 258 -15.45 -8.42 18.54
C LEU A 258 -14.75 -7.07 18.58
N VAL A 259 -13.55 -7.06 19.12
CA VAL A 259 -12.70 -5.87 19.18
C VAL A 259 -11.43 -6.13 18.39
N ILE A 260 -11.22 -5.36 17.33
CA ILE A 260 -10.00 -5.41 16.54
C ILE A 260 -9.03 -4.42 17.17
N THR A 261 -7.92 -4.94 17.70
CA THR A 261 -6.89 -4.17 18.41
C THR A 261 -5.66 -3.94 17.55
N GLU A 262 -5.42 -4.80 16.55
CA GLU A 262 -4.33 -4.67 15.60
C GLU A 262 -4.83 -4.99 14.19
N ILE A 263 -4.33 -4.25 13.20
CA ILE A 263 -4.73 -4.39 11.79
C ILE A 263 -3.55 -4.83 10.92
N PRO A 264 -3.79 -5.51 9.79
CA PRO A 264 -2.76 -5.72 8.79
C PRO A 264 -2.12 -4.40 8.36
N TYR A 265 -0.81 -4.39 8.19
CA TYR A 265 -0.08 -3.19 7.72
C TYR A 265 -0.63 -2.63 6.40
N THR A 266 -1.15 -3.50 5.53
CA THR A 266 -1.80 -3.14 4.26
C THR A 266 -3.14 -2.42 4.41
N MET A 267 -3.70 -2.37 5.63
CA MET A 267 -4.96 -1.67 5.94
C MET A 267 -4.78 -0.21 6.37
N ILE A 268 -3.56 0.27 6.56
CA ILE A 268 -3.28 1.65 6.94
C ILE A 268 -3.95 2.64 5.95
N GLY A 269 -4.47 3.74 6.48
CA GLY A 269 -5.09 4.79 5.68
C GLY A 269 -6.50 4.41 5.22
N ALA A 270 -6.82 4.64 3.96
CA ALA A 270 -8.14 4.36 3.37
C ALA A 270 -8.62 2.90 3.54
N GLY A 271 -7.72 1.97 3.92
CA GLY A 271 -8.05 0.57 4.16
C GLY A 271 -8.99 0.35 5.33
N ILE A 272 -8.88 1.18 6.40
CA ILE A 272 -9.78 1.09 7.57
C ILE A 272 -11.21 1.47 7.17
N GLY A 273 -11.40 2.60 6.49
CA GLY A 273 -12.72 3.02 6.01
C GLY A 273 -13.34 2.01 5.04
N LYS A 274 -12.52 1.42 4.16
CA LYS A 274 -12.98 0.36 3.28
C LYS A 274 -13.40 -0.89 4.05
N PHE A 275 -12.65 -1.29 5.07
CA PHE A 275 -13.02 -2.42 5.93
C PHE A 275 -14.37 -2.21 6.63
N LEU A 276 -14.62 -1.02 7.18
CA LEU A 276 -15.91 -0.68 7.80
C LEU A 276 -17.05 -0.82 6.78
N ASN A 277 -16.89 -0.29 5.59
CA ASN A 277 -17.86 -0.42 4.50
C ASN A 277 -18.06 -1.89 4.06
N ASP A 278 -17.00 -2.68 3.97
CA ASP A 278 -17.10 -4.10 3.62
C ASP A 278 -17.91 -4.88 4.66
N VAL A 279 -17.73 -4.58 5.95
CA VAL A 279 -18.54 -5.19 7.02
C VAL A 279 -20.02 -4.75 6.95
N CYS A 280 -20.30 -3.47 6.72
CA CYS A 280 -21.67 -2.98 6.48
C CYS A 280 -22.32 -3.70 5.29
N ASN A 281 -21.60 -3.85 4.19
CA ASN A 281 -22.07 -4.58 3.01
C ASN A 281 -22.39 -6.07 3.30
N LEU A 282 -21.63 -6.73 4.19
CA LEU A 282 -21.94 -8.10 4.60
C LEU A 282 -23.29 -8.20 5.32
N VAL A 283 -23.64 -7.18 6.08
CA VAL A 283 -24.95 -7.10 6.78
C VAL A 283 -26.06 -6.75 5.81
N GLU A 284 -25.89 -5.72 4.97
CA GLU A 284 -26.87 -5.27 3.99
C GLU A 284 -27.20 -6.36 2.96
N THR A 285 -26.19 -7.09 2.49
CA THR A 285 -26.36 -8.22 1.55
C THR A 285 -26.83 -9.50 2.24
N LYS A 286 -27.19 -9.43 3.53
CA LYS A 286 -27.68 -10.56 4.34
C LYS A 286 -26.76 -11.78 4.36
N LYS A 287 -25.45 -11.60 4.13
CA LYS A 287 -24.45 -12.67 4.28
C LYS A 287 -24.25 -13.06 5.74
N THR A 288 -24.50 -12.13 6.65
CA THR A 288 -24.61 -12.37 8.08
C THR A 288 -25.75 -11.56 8.67
N THR A 289 -26.39 -12.12 9.69
CA THR A 289 -27.39 -11.41 10.51
C THR A 289 -26.91 -11.25 11.95
N ASP A 290 -25.70 -11.70 12.24
CA ASP A 290 -25.17 -11.81 13.61
C ASP A 290 -24.50 -10.51 14.08
N ILE A 291 -24.23 -9.56 13.18
CA ILE A 291 -23.71 -8.23 13.49
C ILE A 291 -24.87 -7.27 13.74
N VAL A 292 -24.79 -6.52 14.83
CA VAL A 292 -25.75 -5.47 15.21
C VAL A 292 -25.26 -4.11 14.76
N ASP A 293 -24.00 -3.79 15.07
CA ASP A 293 -23.38 -2.51 14.79
C ASP A 293 -21.86 -2.65 14.62
N ILE A 294 -21.25 -1.69 13.93
CA ILE A 294 -19.81 -1.54 13.82
C ILE A 294 -19.43 -0.08 14.08
N SER A 295 -18.50 0.13 15.00
CA SER A 295 -18.00 1.45 15.35
C SER A 295 -16.48 1.50 15.40
N ASN A 296 -15.91 2.59 14.92
CA ASN A 296 -14.49 2.88 15.05
C ASN A 296 -14.26 3.76 16.27
N GLN A 297 -13.61 3.20 17.29
CA GLN A 297 -13.28 3.84 18.56
C GLN A 297 -11.76 4.06 18.69
N SER A 298 -11.03 3.97 17.58
CA SER A 298 -9.58 4.18 17.55
C SER A 298 -9.22 5.58 18.05
N SER A 299 -8.10 5.69 18.73
CA SER A 299 -7.61 6.93 19.31
C SER A 299 -6.08 6.99 19.27
N LYS A 300 -5.50 7.99 19.93
CA LYS A 300 -4.04 8.07 20.11
C LYS A 300 -3.46 6.89 20.91
N GLU A 301 -4.30 6.18 21.66
CA GLU A 301 -3.90 5.00 22.44
C GLU A 301 -3.78 3.74 21.59
N GLY A 302 -4.35 3.73 20.39
CA GLY A 302 -4.26 2.61 19.45
C GLY A 302 -5.53 2.37 18.64
N ILE A 303 -5.51 1.30 17.87
CA ILE A 303 -6.64 0.83 17.08
C ILE A 303 -7.65 0.14 18.01
N ARG A 304 -8.91 0.53 17.87
CA ARG A 304 -10.06 -0.11 18.52
C ARG A 304 -11.28 -0.03 17.60
N ILE A 305 -11.50 -1.07 16.80
CA ILE A 305 -12.71 -1.21 15.97
C ILE A 305 -13.60 -2.24 16.64
N VAL A 306 -14.82 -1.85 16.98
CA VAL A 306 -15.78 -2.66 17.74
C VAL A 306 -16.89 -3.11 16.83
N ILE A 307 -17.18 -4.42 16.82
CA ILE A 307 -18.31 -5.04 16.13
C ILE A 307 -19.22 -5.68 17.17
N GLU A 308 -20.39 -5.09 17.38
CA GLU A 308 -21.39 -5.62 18.32
C GLU A 308 -22.14 -6.80 17.71
N LEU A 309 -22.26 -7.87 18.48
CA LEU A 309 -22.91 -9.11 18.05
C LEU A 309 -24.29 -9.32 18.67
N LYS A 310 -25.15 -10.01 17.93
CA LYS A 310 -26.40 -10.51 18.46
C LYS A 310 -26.15 -11.57 19.55
N ARG A 311 -27.10 -11.72 20.45
CA ARG A 311 -27.07 -12.79 21.46
C ARG A 311 -27.10 -14.16 20.76
N GLY A 312 -26.14 -15.03 21.10
CA GLY A 312 -26.04 -16.37 20.52
C GLY A 312 -25.37 -16.43 19.13
N ALA A 313 -24.74 -15.32 18.69
CA ALA A 313 -23.95 -15.32 17.45
C ALA A 313 -22.79 -16.32 17.50
N ASP A 314 -22.52 -16.97 16.36
CA ASP A 314 -21.34 -17.84 16.19
C ASP A 314 -20.09 -16.98 15.95
N VAL A 315 -19.37 -16.76 17.04
CA VAL A 315 -18.21 -15.85 17.08
C VAL A 315 -17.07 -16.34 16.18
N GLU A 316 -16.77 -17.64 16.19
CA GLU A 316 -15.64 -18.17 15.43
C GLU A 316 -15.94 -18.18 13.93
N ASN A 317 -17.13 -18.59 13.54
CA ASN A 317 -17.55 -18.54 12.14
C ASN A 317 -17.57 -17.09 11.61
N LEU A 318 -17.98 -16.14 12.46
CA LEU A 318 -17.98 -14.72 12.10
C LEU A 318 -16.57 -14.15 11.95
N LYS A 319 -15.62 -14.51 12.83
CA LYS A 319 -14.21 -14.14 12.70
C LYS A 319 -13.64 -14.68 11.39
N ASN A 320 -13.89 -15.96 11.08
CA ASN A 320 -13.45 -16.58 9.83
C ASN A 320 -14.07 -15.92 8.61
N MET A 321 -15.35 -15.52 8.69
CA MET A 321 -15.98 -14.75 7.63
C MET A 321 -15.30 -13.39 7.42
N LEU A 322 -14.98 -12.65 8.49
CA LEU A 322 -14.28 -11.37 8.41
C LEU A 322 -12.91 -11.54 7.76
N TYR A 323 -12.12 -12.55 8.15
CA TYR A 323 -10.83 -12.84 7.51
C TYR A 323 -10.97 -13.19 6.02
N LYS A 324 -11.98 -13.97 5.64
CA LYS A 324 -12.17 -14.44 4.25
C LYS A 324 -12.80 -13.40 3.32
N LYS A 325 -13.67 -12.53 3.84
CA LYS A 325 -14.51 -11.62 3.03
C LYS A 325 -14.09 -10.15 3.13
N THR A 326 -13.16 -9.81 4.01
CA THR A 326 -12.67 -8.44 4.19
C THR A 326 -11.14 -8.40 4.17
N ARG A 327 -10.57 -7.20 4.27
CA ARG A 327 -9.11 -6.99 4.35
C ARG A 327 -8.52 -7.27 5.75
N LEU A 328 -9.29 -7.80 6.68
CA LEU A 328 -8.78 -8.17 8.00
C LEU A 328 -7.74 -9.31 7.92
N GLU A 329 -7.77 -10.12 6.87
CA GLU A 329 -6.65 -10.91 6.38
C GLU A 329 -6.29 -10.41 4.98
N ASP A 330 -5.04 -9.98 4.82
CA ASP A 330 -4.55 -9.44 3.55
C ASP A 330 -3.14 -9.94 3.26
N THR A 331 -2.67 -9.74 2.06
CA THR A 331 -1.37 -10.20 1.60
C THR A 331 -0.43 -9.03 1.39
N PHE A 332 0.71 -9.05 2.06
CA PHE A 332 1.84 -8.17 1.81
C PHE A 332 2.78 -8.82 0.78
N GLY A 333 2.89 -8.21 -0.40
CA GLY A 333 3.82 -8.66 -1.43
C GLY A 333 5.24 -8.22 -1.09
N VAL A 334 6.15 -9.17 -0.90
CA VAL A 334 7.57 -8.88 -0.63
C VAL A 334 8.35 -8.85 -1.94
N ASN A 335 9.13 -7.80 -2.13
CA ASN A 335 10.17 -7.68 -3.14
C ASN A 335 11.31 -6.84 -2.56
N MET A 336 12.35 -7.49 -2.06
CA MET A 336 13.47 -6.84 -1.39
C MET A 336 14.49 -6.31 -2.42
N LEU A 337 13.99 -5.38 -3.26
CA LEU A 337 14.76 -4.72 -4.30
C LEU A 337 15.41 -3.45 -3.74
N ALA A 338 16.73 -3.34 -3.86
CA ALA A 338 17.50 -2.18 -3.42
C ALA A 338 18.64 -1.89 -4.40
N VAL A 339 19.24 -0.71 -4.30
CA VAL A 339 20.44 -0.38 -5.03
C VAL A 339 21.65 -0.93 -4.29
N ALA A 340 22.33 -1.91 -4.89
CA ALA A 340 23.58 -2.47 -4.42
C ALA A 340 24.66 -2.26 -5.48
N ASN A 341 25.83 -1.73 -5.10
CA ASN A 341 26.95 -1.47 -6.03
C ASN A 341 26.54 -0.68 -7.28
N GLY A 342 25.63 0.29 -7.11
CA GLY A 342 25.13 1.14 -8.21
C GLY A 342 24.13 0.47 -9.15
N ARG A 343 23.60 -0.72 -8.82
CA ARG A 343 22.63 -1.48 -9.62
C ARG A 343 21.42 -1.89 -8.78
N PRO A 344 20.22 -1.96 -9.38
CA PRO A 344 19.07 -2.52 -8.71
C PRO A 344 19.20 -4.04 -8.62
N GLU A 345 19.17 -4.59 -7.41
CA GLU A 345 19.26 -6.02 -7.15
C GLU A 345 18.20 -6.46 -6.16
N THR A 346 17.60 -7.64 -6.39
CA THR A 346 16.72 -8.29 -5.42
C THR A 346 17.58 -9.12 -4.49
N LEU A 347 17.55 -8.78 -3.20
CA LEU A 347 18.46 -9.31 -2.20
C LEU A 347 17.72 -10.19 -1.20
N GLY A 348 18.31 -11.33 -0.84
CA GLY A 348 17.88 -12.13 0.30
C GLY A 348 18.27 -11.49 1.64
N LEU A 349 17.72 -12.00 2.73
CA LEU A 349 18.00 -11.52 4.09
C LEU A 349 19.51 -11.56 4.41
N LYS A 350 20.17 -12.67 4.09
CA LYS A 350 21.61 -12.84 4.33
C LYS A 350 22.42 -11.80 3.55
N GLN A 351 22.11 -11.57 2.28
CA GLN A 351 22.81 -10.62 1.43
C GLN A 351 22.67 -9.17 1.93
N ILE A 352 21.49 -8.79 2.43
CA ILE A 352 21.29 -7.45 3.03
C ILE A 352 22.16 -7.29 4.29
N ILE A 353 22.25 -8.32 5.13
CA ILE A 353 23.10 -8.30 6.32
C ILE A 353 24.57 -8.24 5.92
N GLU A 354 25.00 -9.00 4.92
CA GLU A 354 26.36 -9.00 4.37
C GLU A 354 26.76 -7.59 3.91
N HIS A 355 25.99 -6.97 3.01
CA HIS A 355 26.25 -5.59 2.58
C HIS A 355 26.32 -4.60 3.75
N HIS A 356 25.46 -4.79 4.75
CA HIS A 356 25.50 -3.94 5.94
C HIS A 356 26.79 -4.14 6.75
N VAL A 357 27.20 -5.38 6.97
CA VAL A 357 28.42 -5.69 7.74
C VAL A 357 29.65 -5.14 7.01
N ASP A 358 29.76 -5.37 5.71
CA ASP A 358 30.84 -4.81 4.89
C ASP A 358 30.89 -3.28 5.01
N PHE A 359 29.74 -2.62 4.95
CA PHE A 359 29.64 -1.19 5.14
C PHE A 359 30.06 -0.75 6.56
N GLN A 360 29.72 -1.52 7.61
CA GLN A 360 30.16 -1.22 8.98
C GLN A 360 31.69 -1.28 9.11
N PHE A 361 32.32 -2.27 8.49
CA PHE A 361 33.78 -2.38 8.48
C PHE A 361 34.42 -1.20 7.71
N GLU A 362 33.85 -0.81 6.58
CA GLU A 362 34.30 0.38 5.84
C GLU A 362 34.20 1.64 6.70
N LEU A 363 33.05 1.89 7.36
CA LEU A 363 32.84 3.03 8.23
C LEU A 363 33.82 3.04 9.40
N ALA A 364 34.03 1.87 10.04
CA ALA A 364 34.94 1.74 11.15
C ALA A 364 36.39 1.97 10.71
N THR A 365 36.82 1.37 9.59
CA THR A 365 38.16 1.58 9.04
C THR A 365 38.43 3.06 8.79
N ARG A 366 37.54 3.76 8.12
CA ARG A 366 37.69 5.20 7.83
C ARG A 366 37.69 6.05 9.12
N LYS A 367 36.80 5.73 10.09
CA LYS A 367 36.72 6.38 11.39
C LYS A 367 38.08 6.24 12.14
N TYR A 368 38.54 5.01 12.32
CA TYR A 368 39.74 4.76 13.10
C TYR A 368 41.02 5.20 12.39
N THR A 369 41.06 5.19 11.06
CA THR A 369 42.15 5.81 10.30
C THR A 369 42.23 7.31 10.59
N THR A 370 41.12 8.02 10.49
CA THR A 370 41.06 9.45 10.78
C THR A 370 41.41 9.77 12.24
N LEU A 371 40.92 8.96 13.18
CA LEU A 371 41.25 9.11 14.59
C LEU A 371 42.72 8.83 14.87
N LEU A 372 43.29 7.80 14.26
CA LEU A 372 44.71 7.46 14.39
C LEU A 372 45.60 8.59 13.84
N GLU A 373 45.27 9.13 12.67
CA GLU A 373 45.99 10.29 12.09
C GLU A 373 45.96 11.49 13.04
N ARG A 374 44.80 11.85 13.57
CA ARG A 374 44.64 12.94 14.53
C ARG A 374 45.46 12.69 15.83
N GLU A 375 45.43 11.48 16.38
CA GLU A 375 46.21 11.15 17.58
C GLU A 375 47.73 11.09 17.30
N ARG A 376 48.15 10.66 16.11
CA ARG A 376 49.57 10.73 15.71
C ARG A 376 50.06 12.15 15.56
N GLU A 377 49.28 13.02 14.91
CA GLU A 377 49.58 14.47 14.85
C GLU A 377 49.67 15.12 16.24
N LYS A 378 48.73 14.73 17.13
CA LYS A 378 48.74 15.19 18.51
C LYS A 378 49.95 14.67 19.26
N SER A 379 50.32 13.41 19.12
CA SER A 379 51.51 12.80 19.72
C SER A 379 52.79 13.49 19.27
N GLU A 380 52.93 13.77 17.96
CA GLU A 380 54.05 14.50 17.37
C GLU A 380 54.24 15.87 18.07
N VAL A 381 53.15 16.63 18.25
CA VAL A 381 53.18 17.93 18.91
C VAL A 381 53.53 17.76 20.38
N GLN A 382 52.94 16.80 21.09
CA GLN A 382 53.22 16.54 22.51
C GLN A 382 54.66 16.15 22.77
N GLU A 383 55.22 15.23 21.93
CA GLU A 383 56.63 14.87 22.00
C GLU A 383 57.57 16.07 21.82
N GLY A 384 57.22 16.95 20.85
CA GLY A 384 57.97 18.15 20.61
C GLY A 384 57.96 19.10 21.81
N LEU A 385 56.77 19.26 22.45
CA LEU A 385 56.62 20.10 23.64
C LEU A 385 57.37 19.54 24.87
N ILE A 386 57.31 18.20 25.08
CA ILE A 386 58.06 17.53 26.17
C ILE A 386 59.55 17.72 25.95
N LYS A 387 60.07 17.41 24.73
CA LYS A 387 61.51 17.66 24.42
C LYS A 387 61.91 19.11 24.54
N ALA A 388 60.99 20.04 24.21
CA ALA A 388 61.25 21.49 24.36
C ALA A 388 61.34 21.87 25.84
N CYS A 389 60.54 21.27 26.73
CA CYS A 389 60.65 21.52 28.17
C CYS A 389 62.00 21.11 28.74
N ASP A 390 62.58 19.97 28.26
CA ASP A 390 63.90 19.48 28.67
C ASP A 390 65.05 20.42 28.30
N VAL A 391 64.88 21.21 27.22
CA VAL A 391 65.88 22.17 26.66
C VAL A 391 65.36 23.59 26.69
N ILE A 392 64.48 23.92 27.61
CA ILE A 392 63.74 25.18 27.60
C ILE A 392 64.64 26.40 27.66
N ASP A 393 65.71 26.38 28.44
CA ASP A 393 66.67 27.50 28.55
C ASP A 393 67.32 27.79 27.20
N LEU A 394 67.66 26.76 26.45
CA LEU A 394 68.15 26.89 25.08
C LEU A 394 67.11 27.50 24.15
N ILE A 395 65.88 27.08 24.25
CA ILE A 395 64.77 27.61 23.41
C ILE A 395 64.53 29.09 23.75
N ILE A 396 64.49 29.44 25.02
CA ILE A 396 64.42 30.86 25.45
C ILE A 396 65.59 31.67 24.90
N GLU A 397 66.76 31.12 24.91
CA GLU A 397 67.97 31.79 24.35
C GLU A 397 67.84 31.99 22.83
N ILE A 398 67.37 30.96 22.09
CA ILE A 398 67.11 31.05 20.67
C ILE A 398 66.05 32.14 20.38
N LEU A 399 64.93 32.13 21.09
CA LEU A 399 63.87 33.13 20.90
C LEU A 399 64.34 34.57 21.15
N ARG A 400 65.10 34.78 22.23
CA ARG A 400 65.61 36.11 22.57
C ARG A 400 66.74 36.58 21.66
N GLY A 401 67.49 35.61 21.08
CA GLY A 401 68.60 35.91 20.19
C GLY A 401 68.21 36.06 18.75
N SER A 402 67.03 35.60 18.35
CA SER A 402 66.52 35.60 16.98
C SER A 402 66.06 37.01 16.57
N LYS A 403 66.28 37.39 15.31
CA LYS A 403 65.77 38.66 14.73
C LYS A 403 64.33 38.57 14.24
N SER A 404 63.88 37.37 13.93
CA SER A 404 62.51 37.11 13.45
C SER A 404 62.00 35.73 13.90
N VAL A 405 60.69 35.54 13.89
CA VAL A 405 60.07 34.21 14.15
C VAL A 405 60.53 33.17 13.10
N LYS A 406 60.81 33.62 11.87
CA LYS A 406 61.34 32.78 10.79
C LYS A 406 62.72 32.23 11.12
N ASP A 407 63.64 33.05 11.68
CA ASP A 407 64.96 32.61 12.10
C ASP A 407 64.89 31.63 13.26
N ALA A 408 64.04 31.90 14.26
CA ALA A 408 63.82 31.01 15.39
C ALA A 408 63.28 29.65 14.90
N ARG A 409 62.31 29.64 14.00
CA ARG A 409 61.74 28.41 13.39
C ARG A 409 62.83 27.64 12.61
N ALA A 410 63.60 28.31 11.74
CA ALA A 410 64.70 27.68 10.98
C ALA A 410 65.76 27.07 11.90
N CYS A 411 66.02 27.68 13.07
CA CYS A 411 66.90 27.09 14.07
C CYS A 411 66.30 25.85 14.72
N LEU A 412 65.03 25.85 15.09
CA LEU A 412 64.38 24.73 15.71
C LEU A 412 64.27 23.52 14.73
N VAL A 413 63.94 23.77 13.47
CA VAL A 413 63.72 22.71 12.46
C VAL A 413 65.03 22.23 11.82
N GLU A 414 65.84 23.16 11.38
CA GLU A 414 67.03 22.83 10.54
C GLU A 414 68.36 23.01 11.32
N GLY A 415 68.34 23.55 12.53
CA GLY A 415 69.53 23.86 13.31
C GLY A 415 70.31 25.07 12.77
N LYS A 416 69.70 25.95 11.94
CA LYS A 416 70.34 27.17 11.43
C LYS A 416 70.58 28.20 12.51
N THR A 417 71.84 28.54 12.82
CA THR A 417 72.24 29.42 13.91
C THR A 417 72.82 30.78 13.45
N GLU A 418 72.82 31.05 12.14
CA GLU A 418 73.55 32.18 11.53
C GLU A 418 73.02 33.57 11.94
N ASN A 419 71.71 33.66 12.09
CA ASN A 419 71.00 34.90 12.42
C ASN A 419 70.62 35.05 13.90
N ILE A 420 71.16 34.21 14.79
CA ILE A 420 70.80 34.12 16.18
C ILE A 420 71.99 34.48 17.06
N ARG A 421 71.76 35.33 18.07
CA ARG A 421 72.77 35.67 19.06
C ARG A 421 72.69 34.71 20.26
N PHE A 422 73.73 33.89 20.44
CA PHE A 422 73.85 32.97 21.57
C PHE A 422 74.77 33.55 22.66
N LYS A 423 74.49 33.18 23.90
CA LYS A 423 75.31 33.54 25.07
C LYS A 423 76.62 32.78 25.13
N SER A 424 76.59 31.52 24.64
CA SER A 424 77.77 30.64 24.66
C SER A 424 77.92 29.88 23.33
N SER A 425 79.19 29.43 23.07
CA SER A 425 79.48 28.56 21.95
C SER A 425 78.88 27.16 22.13
N ILE A 426 78.61 26.74 23.37
CA ILE A 426 77.99 25.45 23.69
C ILE A 426 76.49 25.51 23.30
N SER A 427 75.80 26.57 23.70
CA SER A 427 74.39 26.81 23.31
C SER A 427 74.21 26.82 21.78
N LYS A 428 75.16 27.49 21.06
CA LYS A 428 75.14 27.49 19.60
C LYS A 428 75.34 26.08 19.01
N LYS A 429 76.26 25.26 19.56
CA LYS A 429 76.42 23.90 19.10
C LYS A 429 75.20 23.01 19.39
N MET A 430 74.60 23.16 20.58
CA MET A 430 73.37 22.43 20.94
C MET A 430 72.20 22.87 20.05
N ALA A 431 72.01 24.15 19.77
CA ALA A 431 70.99 24.69 18.90
C ALA A 431 71.14 24.14 17.44
N ALA A 432 72.39 24.00 16.97
CA ALA A 432 72.65 23.41 15.64
C ALA A 432 72.26 21.92 15.52
N MET A 433 72.08 21.23 16.63
CA MET A 433 71.65 19.84 16.68
C MET A 433 70.15 19.65 16.79
N LEU A 434 69.38 20.70 16.96
CA LEU A 434 67.90 20.62 17.07
C LEU A 434 67.32 20.20 15.72
N ARG A 435 66.35 19.31 15.78
CA ARG A 435 65.61 18.78 14.63
C ARG A 435 64.16 18.55 15.04
N PHE A 436 63.43 19.61 15.30
CA PHE A 436 62.01 19.58 15.49
C PHE A 436 61.28 19.54 14.14
N THR A 437 60.12 18.96 14.06
CA THR A 437 59.30 19.09 12.86
C THR A 437 58.68 20.51 12.77
N GLU A 438 58.20 20.89 11.59
CA GLU A 438 57.54 22.18 11.37
C GLU A 438 56.33 22.37 12.36
N ARG A 439 55.56 21.30 12.58
CA ARG A 439 54.42 21.30 13.52
C ARG A 439 54.91 21.50 14.96
N GLN A 440 55.95 20.77 15.37
CA GLN A 440 56.55 20.88 16.69
C GLN A 440 57.12 22.30 16.92
N ALA A 441 57.87 22.82 15.94
CA ALA A 441 58.42 24.17 16.03
C ALA A 441 57.32 25.24 16.15
N THR A 442 56.22 25.10 15.42
CA THR A 442 55.08 26.01 15.50
C THR A 442 54.45 25.95 16.91
N ALA A 443 54.22 24.77 17.43
CA ALA A 443 53.64 24.56 18.78
C ALA A 443 54.54 25.10 19.87
N ILE A 444 55.88 24.98 19.73
CA ILE A 444 56.86 25.52 20.68
C ILE A 444 56.83 27.06 20.63
N LEU A 445 56.75 27.65 19.43
CA LEU A 445 56.73 29.12 19.24
C LEU A 445 55.43 29.76 19.78
N GLU A 446 54.33 29.03 19.76
CA GLU A 446 53.01 29.43 20.27
C GLU A 446 52.77 29.05 21.74
N MET A 447 53.74 28.36 22.37
CA MET A 447 53.61 27.86 23.74
C MET A 447 53.52 29.02 24.76
N ARG A 448 52.51 28.95 25.60
CA ARG A 448 52.30 29.93 26.69
C ARG A 448 53.25 29.64 27.87
N LEU A 449 53.82 30.67 28.47
CA LEU A 449 54.81 30.54 29.54
C LEU A 449 54.32 29.75 30.76
N TYR A 450 53.00 29.76 31.09
CA TYR A 450 52.49 29.02 32.23
C TYR A 450 52.60 27.49 32.05
N ARG A 451 52.70 27.00 30.84
CA ARG A 451 52.90 25.54 30.55
C ARG A 451 54.27 25.02 30.99
N LEU A 452 55.16 25.88 31.38
CA LEU A 452 56.47 25.53 31.95
C LEU A 452 56.46 25.21 33.46
N ILE A 453 55.29 25.32 34.08
CA ILE A 453 55.09 24.96 35.48
C ILE A 453 55.14 23.41 35.60
N GLY A 454 55.85 22.89 36.61
CA GLY A 454 56.05 21.44 36.76
C GLY A 454 54.76 20.61 36.73
N LEU A 455 53.68 21.08 37.35
CA LEU A 455 52.38 20.42 37.30
C LEU A 455 51.75 20.35 35.88
N GLU A 456 52.00 21.36 35.04
CA GLU A 456 51.56 21.35 33.63
C GLU A 456 52.37 20.38 32.78
N ILE A 457 53.68 20.20 33.05
CA ILE A 457 54.54 19.24 32.39
C ILE A 457 54.08 17.82 32.70
N GLU A 458 53.78 17.53 33.98
CA GLU A 458 53.24 16.23 34.39
C GLU A 458 51.87 15.94 33.73
N ALA A 459 51.01 16.96 33.62
CA ALA A 459 49.74 16.84 32.94
C ALA A 459 49.92 16.55 31.44
N LEU A 460 50.89 17.21 30.76
CA LEU A 460 51.23 16.95 29.37
C LEU A 460 51.77 15.53 29.16
N GLN A 461 52.63 15.04 30.07
CA GLN A 461 53.13 13.66 30.02
C GLN A 461 52.01 12.63 30.16
N LYS A 462 51.07 12.83 31.11
CA LYS A 462 49.90 11.97 31.27
C LYS A 462 49.00 11.99 30.05
N GLU A 463 48.79 13.17 29.46
CA GLU A 463 48.02 13.31 28.23
C GLU A 463 48.69 12.58 27.07
N HIS A 464 50.04 12.68 26.96
CA HIS A 464 50.81 11.97 25.94
C HIS A 464 50.73 10.42 26.12
N GLU A 465 50.83 9.92 27.35
CA GLU A 465 50.62 8.49 27.63
C GLU A 465 49.25 8.01 27.19
N GLN A 466 48.20 8.83 27.43
CA GLN A 466 46.84 8.51 26.98
C GLN A 466 46.74 8.53 25.44
N THR A 467 47.40 9.48 24.77
CA THR A 467 47.49 9.57 23.31
C THR A 467 48.17 8.30 22.74
N LEU A 468 49.29 7.85 23.33
CA LEU A 468 49.95 6.62 22.89
C LEU A 468 49.09 5.36 23.09
N LYS A 469 48.34 5.28 24.20
CA LYS A 469 47.37 4.20 24.43
C LYS A 469 46.25 4.24 23.38
N ASN A 470 45.75 5.40 23.00
CA ASN A 470 44.77 5.55 21.95
C ASN A 470 45.32 5.10 20.59
N ILE A 471 46.55 5.50 20.25
CA ILE A 471 47.24 5.10 19.03
C ILE A 471 47.34 3.57 18.96
N ALA A 472 47.89 2.93 20.01
CA ALA A 472 48.03 1.47 20.08
C ALA A 472 46.67 0.76 19.93
N ARG A 473 45.62 1.29 20.58
CA ARG A 473 44.26 0.77 20.46
C ARG A 473 43.70 0.91 19.04
N TYR A 474 43.90 2.06 18.40
CA TYR A 474 43.37 2.28 17.03
C TYR A 474 44.14 1.45 16.01
N GLU A 475 45.45 1.26 16.19
CA GLU A 475 46.27 0.36 15.39
C GLU A 475 45.83 -1.10 15.53
N ASP A 476 45.52 -1.56 16.75
CA ASP A 476 44.96 -2.90 16.96
C ASP A 476 43.62 -3.07 16.28
N ILE A 477 42.70 -2.12 16.44
CA ILE A 477 41.37 -2.13 15.78
C ILE A 477 41.53 -2.19 14.24
N LEU A 478 42.46 -1.44 13.65
CA LEU A 478 42.66 -1.41 12.21
C LEU A 478 43.33 -2.64 11.64
N ASN A 479 44.18 -3.31 12.41
CA ASN A 479 44.98 -4.47 11.96
C ASN A 479 44.38 -5.81 12.35
N ASN A 480 43.40 -5.84 13.26
CA ASN A 480 42.81 -7.06 13.81
C ASN A 480 41.29 -7.08 13.58
N TYR A 481 40.83 -8.04 12.78
CA TYR A 481 39.39 -8.21 12.47
C TYR A 481 38.54 -8.36 13.72
N ASP A 482 39.01 -9.20 14.68
CA ASP A 482 38.22 -9.47 15.89
C ASP A 482 38.07 -8.22 16.75
N SER A 483 39.16 -7.43 16.93
CA SER A 483 39.13 -6.18 17.67
C SER A 483 38.15 -5.15 17.03
N MET A 484 38.15 -5.06 15.71
CA MET A 484 37.21 -4.19 14.98
C MET A 484 35.77 -4.70 15.12
N ALA A 485 35.55 -6.01 14.96
CA ALA A 485 34.23 -6.62 15.13
C ALA A 485 33.68 -6.43 16.55
N GLU A 486 34.52 -6.57 17.56
CA GLU A 486 34.13 -6.34 18.99
C GLU A 486 33.62 -4.89 19.19
N VAL A 487 34.32 -3.91 18.65
CA VAL A 487 33.92 -2.50 18.76
C VAL A 487 32.59 -2.24 18.05
N ILE A 488 32.42 -2.76 16.83
CA ILE A 488 31.15 -2.62 16.09
C ILE A 488 30.02 -3.32 16.87
N MET A 489 30.25 -4.52 17.38
CA MET A 489 29.23 -5.24 18.18
C MET A 489 28.88 -4.52 19.48
N ALA A 490 29.84 -3.89 20.14
CA ALA A 490 29.60 -3.08 21.35
C ALA A 490 28.74 -1.84 21.04
N GLU A 491 29.01 -1.15 19.92
CA GLU A 491 28.16 -0.04 19.46
C GLU A 491 26.74 -0.53 19.18
N LEU A 492 26.57 -1.66 18.49
CA LEU A 492 25.27 -2.27 18.22
C LEU A 492 24.51 -2.63 19.50
N ASP A 493 25.20 -3.18 20.51
CA ASP A 493 24.58 -3.49 21.80
C ASP A 493 24.11 -2.23 22.53
N SER A 494 24.84 -1.13 22.43
CA SER A 494 24.40 0.16 22.99
C SER A 494 23.11 0.65 22.32
N TYR A 495 23.01 0.58 20.99
CA TYR A 495 21.80 0.95 20.26
C TYR A 495 20.62 0.02 20.55
N LYS A 496 20.88 -1.29 20.68
CA LYS A 496 19.87 -2.27 21.11
C LYS A 496 19.31 -1.94 22.48
N LYS A 497 20.17 -1.58 23.43
CA LYS A 497 19.77 -1.23 24.79
C LYS A 497 18.94 0.06 24.84
N GLU A 498 19.32 1.05 24.06
CA GLU A 498 18.71 2.38 24.10
C GLU A 498 17.43 2.49 23.27
N PHE A 499 17.44 1.94 22.06
CA PHE A 499 16.34 2.09 21.07
C PHE A 499 15.54 0.81 20.85
N GLY A 500 15.93 -0.29 21.47
CA GLY A 500 15.26 -1.59 21.33
C GLY A 500 13.84 -1.58 21.89
N ARG A 501 12.95 -2.30 21.20
CA ARG A 501 11.57 -2.47 21.62
C ARG A 501 11.12 -3.92 21.45
N LYS A 502 10.09 -4.31 22.20
CA LYS A 502 9.48 -5.63 22.07
C LYS A 502 8.84 -5.79 20.69
N ARG A 503 8.87 -7.03 20.18
CA ARG A 503 8.16 -7.42 18.98
C ARG A 503 6.66 -7.17 19.13
N ARG A 504 6.04 -6.64 18.09
CA ARG A 504 4.58 -6.42 17.99
C ARG A 504 3.89 -7.51 17.19
N THR A 505 4.44 -7.88 16.04
CA THR A 505 3.82 -8.86 15.13
C THR A 505 4.08 -10.28 15.60
N VAL A 506 3.04 -11.09 15.73
CA VAL A 506 3.12 -12.52 16.00
C VAL A 506 3.43 -13.26 14.69
N VAL A 507 4.29 -14.29 14.74
CA VAL A 507 4.66 -15.08 13.56
C VAL A 507 4.37 -16.54 13.85
N GLU A 508 3.40 -17.11 13.16
CA GLU A 508 2.95 -18.50 13.35
C GLU A 508 2.44 -19.09 12.03
N ASN A 509 2.19 -20.38 12.00
CA ASN A 509 1.39 -21.01 10.96
C ASN A 509 -0.03 -21.11 11.48
N ALA A 510 -0.98 -20.53 10.79
CA ALA A 510 -2.39 -20.67 11.11
C ALA A 510 -3.10 -21.41 9.98
N GLU A 511 -4.12 -22.18 10.35
CA GLU A 511 -5.01 -22.80 9.37
C GLU A 511 -5.72 -21.72 8.56
N GLU A 512 -6.01 -22.06 7.30
CA GLU A 512 -6.79 -21.17 6.45
C GLU A 512 -8.18 -20.96 7.08
N ALA A 513 -8.63 -19.70 7.16
CA ALA A 513 -9.94 -19.39 7.71
C ALA A 513 -11.02 -20.11 6.90
N VAL A 514 -11.69 -21.08 7.52
CA VAL A 514 -12.82 -21.81 6.93
C VAL A 514 -14.10 -21.14 7.43
N PHE A 515 -14.81 -20.52 6.50
CA PHE A 515 -16.11 -19.94 6.76
C PHE A 515 -17.20 -20.85 6.19
N GLU A 516 -18.08 -21.31 7.04
CA GLU A 516 -19.26 -22.06 6.64
C GLU A 516 -20.39 -21.06 6.35
N GLU A 517 -20.75 -20.91 5.08
CA GLU A 517 -21.96 -20.18 4.72
C GLU A 517 -23.14 -20.95 5.28
N LYS A 518 -23.92 -20.31 6.17
CA LYS A 518 -25.21 -20.84 6.59
C LYS A 518 -26.03 -21.01 5.29
N LYS A 519 -26.22 -22.24 4.85
CA LYS A 519 -27.10 -22.54 3.71
C LYS A 519 -28.48 -22.04 4.11
N VAL A 520 -29.00 -21.08 3.36
CA VAL A 520 -30.40 -20.67 3.48
C VAL A 520 -31.23 -21.92 3.16
N GLU A 521 -32.09 -22.34 4.10
CA GLU A 521 -33.01 -23.45 3.83
C GLU A 521 -33.82 -23.10 2.59
N GLU A 522 -33.73 -23.97 1.58
CA GLU A 522 -34.48 -23.78 0.35
C GLU A 522 -35.95 -24.08 0.61
N GLN A 523 -36.79 -23.08 0.31
CA GLN A 523 -38.26 -23.22 0.43
C GLN A 523 -38.93 -22.56 -0.77
N GLU A 524 -40.07 -23.13 -1.16
CA GLU A 524 -40.94 -22.52 -2.15
C GLU A 524 -41.65 -21.31 -1.54
N VAL A 525 -41.66 -20.21 -2.26
CA VAL A 525 -42.35 -18.97 -1.91
C VAL A 525 -43.13 -18.43 -3.10
N VAL A 526 -44.11 -17.60 -2.83
CA VAL A 526 -44.88 -16.93 -3.88
C VAL A 526 -44.51 -15.45 -3.87
N PHE A 527 -43.98 -14.99 -5.00
CA PHE A 527 -43.76 -13.59 -5.30
C PHE A 527 -45.07 -12.92 -5.62
N LEU A 528 -45.36 -11.83 -4.94
CA LEU A 528 -46.55 -11.00 -5.14
C LEU A 528 -46.10 -9.56 -5.44
N MET A 529 -46.62 -8.96 -6.50
CA MET A 529 -46.47 -7.54 -6.78
C MET A 529 -47.77 -6.89 -7.20
N ASP A 530 -48.14 -5.83 -6.47
CA ASP A 530 -49.35 -5.08 -6.74
C ASP A 530 -49.24 -4.19 -8.01
N ARG A 531 -50.33 -3.52 -8.36
CA ARG A 531 -50.38 -2.61 -9.52
C ARG A 531 -49.58 -1.30 -9.33
N PHE A 532 -49.13 -1.01 -8.11
CA PHE A 532 -48.31 0.14 -7.76
C PHE A 532 -46.81 -0.17 -7.71
N GLY A 533 -46.43 -1.44 -7.95
CA GLY A 533 -45.03 -1.87 -7.98
C GLY A 533 -44.47 -2.32 -6.63
N TYR A 534 -45.28 -2.46 -5.59
CA TYR A 534 -44.82 -3.01 -4.30
C TYR A 534 -44.71 -4.52 -4.36
N ALA A 535 -43.53 -5.01 -4.13
CA ALA A 535 -43.19 -6.42 -4.24
C ALA A 535 -42.83 -7.05 -2.89
N LYS A 536 -43.22 -8.30 -2.68
CA LYS A 536 -42.91 -9.12 -1.52
C LYS A 536 -42.95 -10.59 -1.87
N THR A 537 -42.48 -11.42 -0.97
CA THR A 537 -42.64 -12.87 -1.00
C THR A 537 -43.41 -13.36 0.23
N VAL A 538 -44.21 -14.35 0.02
CA VAL A 538 -44.99 -15.01 1.11
C VAL A 538 -44.78 -16.53 1.01
N ASP A 539 -45.01 -17.20 2.12
CA ASP A 539 -45.04 -18.65 2.15
C ASP A 539 -46.16 -19.20 1.26
N THR A 540 -45.97 -20.32 0.59
CA THR A 540 -46.93 -20.94 -0.31
C THR A 540 -48.24 -21.26 0.42
N ALA A 541 -48.17 -21.76 1.68
CA ALA A 541 -49.34 -22.05 2.47
C ALA A 541 -50.13 -20.77 2.91
N VAL A 542 -49.40 -19.64 3.04
CA VAL A 542 -50.00 -18.33 3.31
C VAL A 542 -50.71 -17.81 2.06
N TYR A 543 -50.10 -17.97 0.89
CA TYR A 543 -50.74 -17.61 -0.39
C TYR A 543 -52.03 -18.42 -0.62
N GLU A 544 -51.99 -19.75 -0.50
CA GLU A 544 -53.14 -20.62 -0.75
C GLU A 544 -54.34 -20.28 0.18
N ARG A 545 -54.06 -19.93 1.43
CA ARG A 545 -55.11 -19.47 2.39
C ARG A 545 -55.74 -18.11 2.04
N ASN A 546 -55.05 -17.28 1.26
CA ASN A 546 -55.50 -15.93 0.89
C ASN A 546 -55.61 -15.77 -0.62
N LYS A 547 -55.75 -16.85 -1.37
CA LYS A 547 -55.64 -16.89 -2.84
C LYS A 547 -56.53 -15.89 -3.55
N GLU A 548 -57.82 -15.84 -3.23
CA GLU A 548 -58.76 -14.89 -3.84
C GLU A 548 -58.37 -13.43 -3.66
N ALA A 549 -57.89 -13.07 -2.47
CA ALA A 549 -57.41 -11.72 -2.19
C ALA A 549 -56.09 -11.46 -2.92
N ALA A 550 -55.16 -12.42 -2.89
CA ALA A 550 -53.88 -12.29 -3.57
C ALA A 550 -54.04 -12.07 -5.10
N ASP A 551 -54.93 -12.86 -5.71
CA ASP A 551 -55.18 -12.81 -7.17
C ASP A 551 -55.92 -11.49 -7.56
N SER A 552 -56.71 -10.91 -6.66
CA SER A 552 -57.38 -9.64 -6.94
C SER A 552 -56.50 -8.39 -6.70
N GLU A 553 -55.60 -8.44 -5.73
CA GLU A 553 -54.80 -7.28 -5.30
C GLU A 553 -53.47 -7.18 -6.09
N ASN A 554 -52.94 -8.31 -6.55
CA ASN A 554 -51.63 -8.32 -7.20
C ASN A 554 -51.72 -8.46 -8.74
N LYS A 555 -50.90 -7.70 -9.44
CA LYS A 555 -50.78 -7.77 -10.90
C LYS A 555 -49.88 -8.92 -11.38
N TYR A 556 -48.86 -9.25 -10.57
CA TYR A 556 -47.92 -10.31 -10.87
C TYR A 556 -47.82 -11.26 -9.66
N ILE A 557 -47.98 -12.56 -9.96
CA ILE A 557 -47.88 -13.66 -9.01
C ILE A 557 -47.01 -14.73 -9.61
N VAL A 558 -45.87 -15.03 -8.95
CA VAL A 558 -44.90 -15.99 -9.47
C VAL A 558 -44.48 -16.94 -8.35
N HIS A 559 -44.65 -18.23 -8.58
CA HIS A 559 -44.11 -19.28 -7.70
C HIS A 559 -42.61 -19.46 -8.00
N CYS A 560 -41.77 -19.39 -6.98
CA CYS A 560 -40.34 -19.49 -7.11
C CYS A 560 -39.67 -20.01 -5.85
N MET A 561 -38.41 -20.42 -5.96
CA MET A 561 -37.60 -20.75 -4.79
C MET A 561 -37.07 -19.46 -4.14
N ASN A 562 -37.02 -19.43 -2.79
CA ASN A 562 -36.46 -18.29 -2.06
C ASN A 562 -35.00 -17.98 -2.46
N THR A 563 -34.22 -19.00 -2.85
CA THR A 563 -32.84 -18.87 -3.35
C THR A 563 -32.74 -18.52 -4.85
N GLY A 564 -33.91 -18.48 -5.55
CA GLY A 564 -34.02 -18.26 -6.99
C GLY A 564 -33.84 -16.79 -7.41
N LYS A 565 -34.12 -16.57 -8.69
CA LYS A 565 -34.12 -15.23 -9.32
C LYS A 565 -35.38 -15.01 -10.13
N LEU A 566 -35.88 -13.81 -10.09
CA LEU A 566 -36.94 -13.36 -10.99
C LEU A 566 -36.36 -12.57 -12.15
N CYS A 567 -36.96 -12.74 -13.32
CA CYS A 567 -36.65 -12.00 -14.54
C CYS A 567 -37.81 -11.05 -14.87
N ILE A 568 -37.53 -9.79 -14.99
CA ILE A 568 -38.47 -8.71 -15.31
C ILE A 568 -38.17 -8.24 -16.73
N PHE A 569 -39.07 -8.49 -17.67
CA PHE A 569 -38.97 -8.00 -19.05
C PHE A 569 -39.73 -6.68 -19.16
N THR A 570 -39.14 -5.71 -19.86
CA THR A 570 -39.70 -4.36 -19.99
C THR A 570 -39.99 -4.02 -21.44
N ASP A 571 -40.87 -3.04 -21.63
CA ASP A 571 -41.25 -2.52 -22.95
C ASP A 571 -40.07 -1.89 -23.71
N ALA A 572 -39.02 -1.44 -23.00
CA ALA A 572 -37.75 -0.99 -23.56
C ALA A 572 -36.86 -2.15 -24.12
N GLY A 573 -37.39 -3.38 -24.14
CA GLY A 573 -36.68 -4.56 -24.65
C GLY A 573 -35.53 -5.05 -23.77
N LYS A 574 -35.51 -4.65 -22.47
CA LYS A 574 -34.53 -5.07 -21.47
C LYS A 574 -35.08 -6.22 -20.62
N MET A 575 -34.18 -6.91 -19.94
CA MET A 575 -34.47 -7.85 -18.88
C MET A 575 -33.64 -7.50 -17.66
N HIS A 576 -34.31 -7.33 -16.51
CA HIS A 576 -33.67 -7.11 -15.21
C HIS A 576 -33.82 -8.36 -14.34
N GLN A 577 -32.77 -8.70 -13.59
CA GLN A 577 -32.79 -9.83 -12.66
C GLN A 577 -32.86 -9.33 -11.21
N VAL A 578 -33.74 -9.95 -10.41
CA VAL A 578 -33.89 -9.73 -8.96
C VAL A 578 -33.68 -11.05 -8.25
N LYS A 579 -32.87 -11.06 -7.20
CA LYS A 579 -32.79 -12.24 -6.35
C LYS A 579 -34.00 -12.27 -5.42
N VAL A 580 -34.63 -13.42 -5.27
CA VAL A 580 -35.80 -13.59 -4.42
C VAL A 580 -35.47 -13.27 -2.94
N LEU A 581 -34.22 -13.56 -2.50
CA LEU A 581 -33.73 -13.21 -1.18
C LEU A 581 -33.62 -11.70 -0.90
N ASP A 582 -33.52 -10.88 -1.95
CA ASP A 582 -33.45 -9.42 -1.80
C ASP A 582 -34.84 -8.80 -1.53
N LEU A 583 -35.90 -9.59 -1.74
CA LEU A 583 -37.29 -9.18 -1.52
C LEU A 583 -37.71 -9.43 -0.04
N PRO A 584 -38.56 -8.58 0.53
CA PRO A 584 -39.08 -8.80 1.88
C PRO A 584 -39.94 -10.09 1.90
N TYR A 585 -39.58 -10.98 2.82
CA TYR A 585 -40.38 -12.15 3.17
C TYR A 585 -41.21 -11.85 4.40
N GLY A 586 -42.51 -11.86 4.28
CA GLY A 586 -43.35 -11.40 5.38
C GLY A 586 -44.78 -11.87 5.38
N LYS A 587 -45.61 -11.22 6.20
CA LYS A 587 -47.03 -11.53 6.34
C LYS A 587 -47.79 -11.00 5.13
N PHE A 588 -48.90 -11.72 4.79
CA PHE A 588 -49.72 -11.35 3.63
C PHE A 588 -50.18 -9.89 3.60
N ARG A 589 -50.52 -9.31 4.78
CA ARG A 589 -51.01 -7.91 4.90
C ARG A 589 -49.92 -6.85 4.86
N GLU A 590 -48.62 -7.19 4.86
CA GLU A 590 -47.54 -6.24 4.76
C GLU A 590 -47.44 -5.71 3.32
N LYS A 591 -47.12 -4.40 3.17
CA LYS A 591 -47.16 -3.71 1.88
C LYS A 591 -46.02 -4.15 0.93
N GLY A 592 -44.90 -4.64 1.43
CA GLY A 592 -43.73 -4.97 0.64
C GLY A 592 -42.83 -3.73 0.35
N THR A 593 -41.92 -3.88 -0.60
CA THR A 593 -40.94 -2.85 -1.02
C THR A 593 -41.13 -2.52 -2.50
N PRO A 594 -40.99 -1.26 -2.96
CA PRO A 594 -41.01 -0.94 -4.37
C PRO A 594 -39.96 -1.76 -5.14
N ILE A 595 -40.33 -2.33 -6.26
CA ILE A 595 -39.43 -3.19 -7.06
C ILE A 595 -38.21 -2.43 -7.60
N ASP A 596 -38.34 -1.12 -7.78
CA ASP A 596 -37.26 -0.19 -8.13
C ASP A 596 -36.11 -0.23 -7.11
N ASN A 597 -36.42 -0.39 -5.82
CA ASN A 597 -35.42 -0.37 -4.76
C ASN A 597 -34.57 -1.64 -4.68
N VAL A 598 -35.02 -2.74 -5.27
CA VAL A 598 -34.35 -4.06 -5.20
C VAL A 598 -33.87 -4.56 -6.57
N SER A 599 -34.10 -3.77 -7.63
CA SER A 599 -33.74 -4.09 -9.00
C SER A 599 -33.10 -2.90 -9.71
N ASN A 600 -32.63 -3.11 -10.95
CA ASN A 600 -32.21 -2.03 -11.86
C ASN A 600 -33.35 -1.56 -12.76
N TYR A 601 -34.58 -1.99 -12.51
CA TYR A 601 -35.77 -1.50 -13.15
C TYR A 601 -36.12 -0.11 -12.65
N THR A 602 -36.57 0.78 -13.52
CA THR A 602 -36.96 2.14 -13.16
C THR A 602 -38.37 2.42 -13.71
N SER A 603 -39.37 2.47 -12.84
CA SER A 603 -40.78 2.61 -13.18
C SER A 603 -41.13 3.92 -13.91
N SER A 604 -40.27 4.97 -13.81
CA SER A 604 -40.42 6.22 -14.54
C SER A 604 -39.98 6.15 -16.02
N GLU A 605 -39.21 5.13 -16.39
CA GLU A 605 -38.59 5.01 -17.72
C GLU A 605 -39.11 3.80 -18.51
N GLU A 606 -39.59 2.75 -17.82
CA GLU A 606 -39.91 1.48 -18.43
C GLU A 606 -41.22 0.89 -17.84
N GLU A 607 -41.97 0.15 -18.66
CA GLU A 607 -43.15 -0.60 -18.25
C GLU A 607 -42.86 -2.11 -18.21
N ILE A 608 -43.32 -2.80 -17.16
CA ILE A 608 -43.14 -4.24 -17.03
C ILE A 608 -44.11 -4.97 -17.97
N VAL A 609 -43.56 -5.78 -18.84
CA VAL A 609 -44.29 -6.64 -19.78
C VAL A 609 -44.51 -8.03 -19.22
N MET A 610 -43.51 -8.61 -18.56
CA MET A 610 -43.58 -9.95 -17.94
C MET A 610 -42.64 -10.05 -16.74
N ILE A 611 -43.08 -10.77 -15.71
CA ILE A 611 -42.23 -11.26 -14.63
C ILE A 611 -42.32 -12.78 -14.60
N CYS A 612 -41.19 -13.47 -14.52
CA CYS A 612 -41.16 -14.93 -14.44
C CYS A 612 -39.97 -15.41 -13.57
N ASP A 613 -40.08 -16.63 -13.08
CA ASP A 613 -38.97 -17.31 -12.43
C ASP A 613 -37.90 -17.71 -13.45
N ALA A 614 -36.62 -17.43 -13.10
CA ALA A 614 -35.52 -17.65 -14.02
C ALA A 614 -35.26 -19.14 -14.31
N GLU A 615 -35.51 -20.02 -13.34
CA GLU A 615 -35.28 -21.46 -13.52
C GLU A 615 -36.41 -22.09 -14.35
N GLN A 616 -37.67 -21.72 -14.10
CA GLN A 616 -38.81 -22.15 -14.92
C GLN A 616 -38.65 -21.66 -16.37
N MET A 617 -38.23 -20.42 -16.56
CA MET A 617 -37.98 -19.85 -17.89
C MET A 617 -36.89 -20.62 -18.66
N ARG A 618 -35.90 -21.18 -18.00
CA ARG A 618 -34.79 -21.92 -18.61
C ARG A 618 -35.27 -23.08 -19.49
N PHE A 619 -36.38 -23.69 -19.14
CA PHE A 619 -36.93 -24.85 -19.87
C PHE A 619 -38.04 -24.43 -20.88
N ALA A 620 -38.31 -23.15 -20.99
CA ALA A 620 -39.38 -22.63 -21.83
C ALA A 620 -38.85 -21.94 -23.09
N LYS A 621 -39.69 -21.87 -24.15
CA LYS A 621 -39.49 -20.97 -25.27
C LYS A 621 -40.37 -19.72 -25.07
N LEU A 622 -39.82 -18.54 -25.30
CA LEU A 622 -40.52 -17.30 -25.15
C LEU A 622 -40.85 -16.67 -26.49
N LEU A 623 -42.10 -16.28 -26.68
CA LEU A 623 -42.55 -15.46 -27.81
C LEU A 623 -42.44 -13.99 -27.44
N PHE A 624 -41.66 -13.23 -28.20
CA PHE A 624 -41.56 -11.79 -28.13
C PHE A 624 -42.39 -11.17 -29.27
N ALA A 625 -43.17 -10.12 -28.96
CA ALA A 625 -43.92 -9.36 -29.94
C ALA A 625 -43.80 -7.88 -29.64
N THR A 626 -43.50 -7.05 -30.67
CA THR A 626 -43.33 -5.62 -30.58
C THR A 626 -44.50 -4.81 -31.18
N ALA A 627 -44.61 -3.54 -30.81
CA ALA A 627 -45.68 -2.67 -31.27
C ALA A 627 -45.68 -2.52 -32.82
N GLN A 628 -44.53 -2.56 -33.47
CA GLN A 628 -44.41 -2.58 -34.92
C GLN A 628 -44.67 -3.95 -35.57
N GLY A 629 -45.17 -4.92 -34.79
CA GLY A 629 -45.59 -6.22 -35.28
C GLY A 629 -44.45 -7.18 -35.60
N MET A 630 -43.26 -6.95 -35.05
CA MET A 630 -42.12 -7.88 -35.11
C MET A 630 -42.29 -8.95 -34.08
N ILE A 631 -42.00 -10.22 -34.43
CA ILE A 631 -42.10 -11.34 -33.54
C ILE A 631 -40.90 -12.29 -33.68
N LYS A 632 -40.60 -13.01 -32.61
CA LYS A 632 -39.59 -14.07 -32.56
C LYS A 632 -39.85 -15.04 -31.42
N ARG A 633 -39.36 -16.26 -31.56
CA ARG A 633 -39.20 -17.16 -30.40
C ARG A 633 -37.75 -17.17 -29.95
N VAL A 634 -37.53 -17.24 -28.65
CA VAL A 634 -36.20 -17.27 -28.03
C VAL A 634 -36.16 -18.40 -27.01
N ASP A 635 -35.11 -19.22 -27.01
CA ASP A 635 -34.89 -20.23 -25.98
C ASP A 635 -34.60 -19.56 -24.64
N GLY A 636 -35.31 -19.90 -23.57
CA GLY A 636 -35.16 -19.36 -22.26
C GLY A 636 -33.74 -19.50 -21.65
N LYS A 637 -32.97 -20.51 -22.13
CA LYS A 637 -31.54 -20.65 -21.75
C LYS A 637 -30.70 -19.44 -22.11
N GLU A 638 -31.03 -18.68 -23.11
CA GLU A 638 -30.30 -17.45 -23.48
C GLU A 638 -30.34 -16.35 -22.42
N PHE A 639 -31.29 -16.43 -21.49
CA PHE A 639 -31.49 -15.47 -20.41
C PHE A 639 -30.81 -15.91 -19.10
N GLN A 640 -30.14 -17.07 -19.06
CA GLN A 640 -29.33 -17.52 -17.94
C GLN A 640 -27.98 -16.75 -17.92
N VAL A 641 -27.96 -15.57 -17.35
CA VAL A 641 -26.80 -14.67 -17.35
C VAL A 641 -26.46 -14.19 -15.94
N ALA A 642 -25.20 -13.81 -15.72
CA ALA A 642 -24.76 -13.27 -14.44
C ALA A 642 -25.08 -11.78 -14.25
N LYS A 643 -25.26 -11.03 -15.35
CA LYS A 643 -25.52 -9.59 -15.33
C LYS A 643 -26.93 -9.30 -14.81
N ARG A 644 -27.07 -8.28 -13.95
CA ARG A 644 -28.37 -7.85 -13.41
C ARG A 644 -29.31 -7.27 -14.48
N THR A 645 -28.77 -6.68 -15.56
CA THR A 645 -29.54 -6.10 -16.68
C THR A 645 -28.91 -6.48 -17.99
N ILE A 646 -29.75 -6.91 -18.95
CA ILE A 646 -29.34 -7.22 -20.32
C ILE A 646 -30.38 -6.74 -21.32
N VAL A 647 -29.98 -6.64 -22.60
CA VAL A 647 -30.90 -6.47 -23.72
C VAL A 647 -31.57 -7.83 -23.99
N ALA A 648 -32.88 -7.89 -23.83
CA ALA A 648 -33.70 -9.09 -24.07
C ALA A 648 -34.15 -9.20 -25.54
N THR A 649 -34.36 -8.07 -26.19
CA THR A 649 -34.64 -7.98 -27.62
C THR A 649 -34.13 -6.67 -28.20
N LYS A 650 -33.58 -6.70 -29.42
CA LYS A 650 -33.27 -5.47 -30.16
C LYS A 650 -34.57 -4.93 -30.75
N LEU A 651 -34.89 -3.72 -30.43
CA LEU A 651 -36.01 -2.97 -30.98
C LEU A 651 -35.60 -2.14 -32.22
N GLN A 652 -36.54 -1.89 -33.13
CA GLN A 652 -36.38 -0.90 -34.20
C GLN A 652 -36.55 0.51 -33.64
N GLU A 653 -36.28 1.51 -34.43
CA GLU A 653 -36.50 2.91 -34.07
C GLU A 653 -37.99 3.15 -33.78
N ASP A 654 -38.30 3.82 -32.68
CA ASP A 654 -39.65 4.06 -32.18
C ASP A 654 -40.53 2.82 -31.94
N ASP A 655 -39.90 1.64 -31.73
CA ASP A 655 -40.62 0.42 -31.41
C ASP A 655 -40.54 0.12 -29.89
N ARG A 656 -41.51 -0.61 -29.38
CA ARG A 656 -41.56 -1.08 -27.98
C ARG A 656 -42.02 -2.52 -27.91
N LEU A 657 -41.55 -3.22 -26.87
CA LEU A 657 -41.98 -4.60 -26.60
C LEU A 657 -43.39 -4.58 -26.00
N VAL A 658 -44.34 -5.29 -26.60
CA VAL A 658 -45.73 -5.32 -26.16
C VAL A 658 -46.02 -6.57 -25.38
N SER A 659 -45.42 -7.71 -25.76
CA SER A 659 -45.74 -8.99 -25.16
C SER A 659 -44.50 -9.93 -25.11
N VAL A 660 -44.33 -10.58 -23.97
CA VAL A 660 -43.47 -11.75 -23.80
C VAL A 660 -44.32 -12.83 -23.18
N LYS A 661 -44.39 -14.03 -23.80
CA LYS A 661 -45.20 -15.15 -23.31
C LYS A 661 -44.47 -16.48 -23.53
N VAL A 662 -44.67 -17.39 -22.62
CA VAL A 662 -44.22 -18.78 -22.81
C VAL A 662 -45.05 -19.42 -23.94
N VAL A 663 -44.41 -20.02 -24.93
CA VAL A 663 -45.04 -20.57 -26.12
C VAL A 663 -44.57 -21.99 -26.40
N ASN A 664 -45.53 -22.85 -26.78
CA ASN A 664 -45.30 -24.21 -27.28
C ASN A 664 -45.55 -24.23 -28.78
N GLU A 665 -44.88 -25.17 -29.48
CA GLU A 665 -44.99 -25.27 -30.95
C GLU A 665 -46.38 -25.75 -31.43
N THR A 666 -47.13 -26.43 -30.55
CA THR A 666 -48.50 -26.91 -30.82
C THR A 666 -49.57 -25.80 -30.77
N GLN A 667 -49.20 -24.66 -30.21
CA GLN A 667 -50.13 -23.54 -30.01
C GLN A 667 -50.38 -22.73 -31.27
N ASN A 668 -51.52 -22.04 -31.31
CA ASN A 668 -51.82 -20.98 -32.24
C ASN A 668 -51.56 -19.60 -31.61
N ILE A 669 -51.02 -18.73 -32.44
CA ILE A 669 -50.81 -17.33 -32.09
C ILE A 669 -51.89 -16.48 -32.77
N VAL A 670 -52.52 -15.59 -32.02
CA VAL A 670 -53.34 -14.49 -32.57
C VAL A 670 -52.75 -13.17 -32.22
N LEU A 671 -52.45 -12.37 -33.23
CA LEU A 671 -52.01 -10.99 -33.11
C LEU A 671 -53.20 -10.09 -33.31
N GLN A 672 -53.47 -9.17 -32.37
CA GLN A 672 -54.51 -8.19 -32.40
C GLN A 672 -53.89 -6.78 -32.48
N THR A 673 -54.29 -6.01 -33.51
CA THR A 673 -53.88 -4.61 -33.62
C THR A 673 -54.85 -3.67 -32.93
N ARG A 674 -54.42 -2.46 -32.61
CA ARG A 674 -55.24 -1.38 -32.03
C ARG A 674 -56.47 -1.08 -32.86
N ASN A 675 -56.37 -1.15 -34.17
CA ASN A 675 -57.48 -0.91 -35.11
C ASN A 675 -58.39 -2.11 -35.36
N GLY A 676 -58.20 -3.21 -34.55
CA GLY A 676 -59.10 -4.39 -34.55
C GLY A 676 -58.85 -5.36 -35.70
N TYR A 677 -57.61 -5.45 -36.20
CA TYR A 677 -57.22 -6.53 -37.09
C TYR A 677 -56.70 -7.73 -36.27
N PHE A 678 -57.18 -8.93 -36.58
CA PHE A 678 -56.82 -10.16 -35.97
C PHE A 678 -56.16 -11.12 -36.97
N LEU A 679 -54.94 -11.57 -36.71
CA LEU A 679 -54.21 -12.53 -37.53
C LEU A 679 -53.87 -13.76 -36.72
N ARG A 680 -54.41 -14.92 -37.17
CA ARG A 680 -54.13 -16.23 -36.55
C ARG A 680 -53.17 -17.05 -37.42
N PHE A 681 -52.14 -17.64 -36.80
CA PHE A 681 -51.22 -18.57 -37.42
C PHE A 681 -50.59 -19.53 -36.38
N PRO A 682 -50.03 -20.71 -36.78
CA PRO A 682 -49.38 -21.62 -35.86
C PRO A 682 -48.09 -21.02 -35.26
N ALA A 683 -47.81 -21.33 -34.00
CA ALA A 683 -46.56 -20.91 -33.34
C ALA A 683 -45.31 -21.46 -34.02
N ALA A 684 -45.41 -22.61 -34.69
CA ALA A 684 -44.33 -23.18 -35.46
C ALA A 684 -43.85 -22.30 -36.62
N ASP A 685 -44.70 -21.41 -37.15
CA ASP A 685 -44.34 -20.49 -38.24
C ASP A 685 -43.42 -19.31 -37.77
N VAL A 686 -43.22 -19.17 -36.46
CA VAL A 686 -42.34 -18.13 -35.90
C VAL A 686 -40.95 -18.72 -35.73
N PRO A 687 -39.91 -18.18 -36.40
CA PRO A 687 -38.56 -18.71 -36.28
C PRO A 687 -37.95 -18.45 -34.90
N GLU A 688 -37.18 -19.43 -34.44
CA GLU A 688 -36.34 -19.23 -33.25
C GLU A 688 -35.14 -18.34 -33.60
N LYS A 689 -34.88 -17.33 -32.79
CA LYS A 689 -33.83 -16.32 -32.97
C LYS A 689 -33.14 -16.08 -31.64
N LYS A 690 -31.90 -15.57 -31.70
CA LYS A 690 -31.15 -15.15 -30.50
C LYS A 690 -31.79 -13.92 -29.85
N LYS A 691 -31.62 -13.77 -28.54
CA LYS A 691 -32.14 -12.64 -27.76
C LYS A 691 -31.84 -11.27 -28.39
N ALA A 692 -30.63 -11.04 -28.89
CA ALA A 692 -30.23 -9.77 -29.51
C ALA A 692 -30.77 -9.51 -30.95
N ALA A 693 -31.59 -10.39 -31.50
CA ALA A 693 -32.17 -10.22 -32.83
C ALA A 693 -33.48 -9.41 -32.78
N VAL A 694 -33.80 -8.67 -33.84
CA VAL A 694 -35.05 -7.91 -33.97
C VAL A 694 -36.26 -8.85 -34.14
N GLY A 695 -36.10 -9.96 -34.79
CA GLY A 695 -37.18 -10.88 -35.12
C GLY A 695 -37.59 -10.81 -36.58
N VAL A 696 -38.81 -11.29 -36.88
CA VAL A 696 -39.44 -11.28 -38.20
C VAL A 696 -40.81 -10.62 -38.11
N ARG A 697 -41.34 -10.12 -39.21
CA ARG A 697 -42.67 -9.54 -39.23
C ARG A 697 -43.73 -10.60 -38.96
N GLY A 698 -44.52 -10.38 -37.91
CA GLY A 698 -45.65 -11.23 -37.50
C GLY A 698 -46.92 -10.87 -38.21
N ILE A 699 -47.25 -9.60 -38.21
CA ILE A 699 -48.42 -8.99 -38.84
C ILE A 699 -48.04 -7.76 -39.67
N ARG A 700 -48.69 -7.54 -40.81
CA ARG A 700 -48.51 -6.33 -41.62
C ARG A 700 -49.49 -5.28 -41.14
N LEU A 701 -48.97 -4.27 -40.46
CA LEU A 701 -49.75 -3.19 -39.91
C LEU A 701 -50.26 -2.24 -40.97
N GLN A 702 -51.48 -1.73 -40.78
CA GLN A 702 -52.02 -0.66 -41.58
C GLN A 702 -51.39 0.70 -41.13
N LYS A 703 -51.59 1.72 -41.96
CA LYS A 703 -51.03 3.06 -41.67
C LYS A 703 -51.56 3.60 -40.31
N LYS A 704 -50.69 3.98 -39.43
CA LYS A 704 -51.00 4.46 -38.07
C LYS A 704 -51.63 3.38 -37.17
N ASP A 705 -51.36 2.10 -37.40
CA ASP A 705 -51.77 0.97 -36.53
C ASP A 705 -50.59 0.40 -35.79
N GLU A 706 -50.80 -0.23 -34.65
CA GLU A 706 -49.79 -0.93 -33.90
C GLU A 706 -50.35 -2.20 -33.28
N LEU A 707 -49.46 -3.19 -33.01
CA LEU A 707 -49.81 -4.41 -32.30
C LEU A 707 -50.12 -4.05 -30.85
N GLU A 708 -51.25 -4.52 -30.33
CA GLU A 708 -51.70 -4.22 -28.98
C GLU A 708 -51.72 -5.43 -28.09
N HIS A 709 -52.21 -6.59 -28.61
CA HIS A 709 -52.32 -7.84 -27.85
C HIS A 709 -51.83 -9.04 -28.64
N THR A 710 -51.28 -10.01 -27.87
CA THR A 710 -50.89 -11.33 -28.37
C THR A 710 -51.58 -12.39 -27.56
N TYR A 711 -52.28 -13.34 -28.22
CA TYR A 711 -52.95 -14.43 -27.57
C TYR A 711 -52.35 -15.78 -28.02
N LEU A 712 -52.30 -16.73 -27.09
CA LEU A 712 -51.86 -18.13 -27.33
C LEU A 712 -52.98 -19.06 -26.91
N PHE A 713 -53.27 -20.08 -27.71
CA PHE A 713 -54.24 -21.08 -27.34
C PHE A 713 -53.91 -22.44 -28.04
N GLU A 714 -54.31 -23.55 -27.42
CA GLU A 714 -54.21 -24.88 -28.00
C GLU A 714 -55.32 -25.11 -29.02
N GLU A 715 -55.03 -25.89 -30.06
CA GLU A 715 -56.02 -26.23 -31.04
C GLU A 715 -57.19 -27.01 -30.41
N GLY A 716 -58.43 -26.60 -30.70
CA GLY A 716 -59.63 -27.16 -30.08
C GLY A 716 -60.14 -26.47 -28.83
N THR A 717 -59.36 -25.57 -28.24
CA THR A 717 -59.78 -24.80 -27.06
C THR A 717 -60.55 -23.54 -27.46
N GLU A 718 -61.81 -23.36 -27.00
CA GLU A 718 -62.59 -22.16 -27.27
C GLU A 718 -62.08 -20.97 -26.45
N THR A 719 -61.37 -20.03 -27.07
CA THR A 719 -60.85 -18.85 -26.42
C THR A 719 -61.61 -17.61 -26.92
N LYS A 720 -62.20 -16.85 -26.02
CA LYS A 720 -62.96 -15.62 -26.33
C LYS A 720 -62.26 -14.39 -25.75
N VAL A 721 -62.13 -13.34 -26.52
CA VAL A 721 -61.61 -12.03 -26.12
C VAL A 721 -62.60 -10.93 -26.46
N THR A 722 -62.61 -9.86 -25.66
CA THR A 722 -63.47 -8.72 -25.89
C THR A 722 -62.70 -7.64 -26.66
N TYR A 723 -63.28 -7.12 -27.74
CA TYR A 723 -62.73 -5.96 -28.47
C TYR A 723 -63.86 -4.94 -28.65
N GLY A 724 -63.75 -3.80 -27.99
CA GLY A 724 -64.87 -2.87 -27.82
C GLY A 724 -66.06 -3.54 -27.15
N GLU A 725 -67.27 -3.47 -27.74
CA GLU A 725 -68.47 -4.15 -27.24
C GLU A 725 -68.67 -5.59 -27.77
N LYS A 726 -67.74 -6.10 -28.55
CA LYS A 726 -67.86 -7.40 -29.21
C LYS A 726 -66.97 -8.46 -28.63
N THR A 727 -67.50 -9.68 -28.58
CA THR A 727 -66.72 -10.87 -28.22
C THR A 727 -66.21 -11.58 -29.49
N VAL A 728 -64.88 -11.70 -29.62
CA VAL A 728 -64.21 -12.41 -30.70
C VAL A 728 -63.76 -13.79 -30.22
N THR A 729 -64.21 -14.83 -30.94
CA THR A 729 -63.82 -16.21 -30.64
C THR A 729 -62.57 -16.54 -31.46
N LEU A 730 -61.39 -16.62 -30.79
CA LEU A 730 -60.08 -16.69 -31.45
C LEU A 730 -59.87 -17.97 -32.30
N ASN A 731 -60.40 -19.11 -31.84
CA ASN A 731 -60.28 -20.40 -32.54
C ASN A 731 -61.19 -20.47 -33.81
N ARG A 732 -62.15 -19.59 -33.96
CA ARG A 732 -62.97 -19.47 -35.20
C ARG A 732 -62.35 -18.52 -36.23
N LEU A 733 -61.29 -17.81 -35.90
CA LEU A 733 -60.55 -17.03 -36.90
C LEU A 733 -59.89 -17.93 -37.92
N LYS A 734 -59.98 -17.59 -39.17
CA LYS A 734 -59.36 -18.35 -40.27
C LYS A 734 -57.83 -18.28 -40.09
N ALA A 735 -57.17 -19.45 -40.04
CA ALA A 735 -55.72 -19.51 -40.03
C ALA A 735 -55.14 -18.94 -41.32
N ALA A 736 -54.12 -18.11 -41.23
CA ALA A 736 -53.47 -17.43 -42.37
C ALA A 736 -51.94 -17.56 -42.20
N LYS A 737 -51.24 -17.19 -43.24
CA LYS A 737 -49.76 -17.13 -43.14
C LYS A 737 -49.33 -15.95 -42.31
N ARG A 738 -48.23 -16.09 -41.56
CA ARG A 738 -47.53 -15.00 -40.91
C ARG A 738 -47.22 -13.85 -41.94
N ASP A 739 -47.10 -12.62 -41.51
CA ASP A 739 -46.92 -11.40 -42.33
C ASP A 739 -48.16 -11.02 -43.15
N GLY A 740 -49.35 -11.55 -42.83
CA GLY A 740 -50.61 -11.12 -43.36
C GLY A 740 -51.11 -9.81 -42.67
N VAL A 741 -52.16 -9.20 -43.25
CA VAL A 741 -52.84 -8.01 -42.68
C VAL A 741 -53.79 -8.42 -41.55
N GLY A 742 -54.26 -9.63 -41.56
CA GLY A 742 -55.33 -10.10 -40.69
C GLY A 742 -56.75 -9.72 -41.11
N ASN A 743 -57.74 -10.18 -40.36
CA ASN A 743 -59.17 -9.88 -40.60
C ASN A 743 -59.62 -8.79 -39.63
N LYS A 744 -60.24 -7.77 -40.19
CA LYS A 744 -60.86 -6.69 -39.39
C LYS A 744 -62.16 -7.21 -38.77
N THR A 745 -62.27 -7.01 -37.46
CA THR A 745 -63.55 -7.27 -36.76
C THR A 745 -64.52 -6.17 -37.10
N ARG A 746 -65.57 -6.50 -37.90
CA ARG A 746 -66.59 -5.54 -38.31
C ARG A 746 -67.60 -5.31 -37.20
#